data_d60f2233fa34e1b128bc16e8c58e99ad
#
_entry.id   d60f2233fa34e1b128bc16e8c58e99ad
#
_cell.length_a   1.000
_cell.length_b   1.000
_cell.length_c   1.000
_cell.angle_alpha   90.00
_cell.angle_beta   90.00
_cell.angle_gamma   90.00
#
_symmetry.space_group_name_H-M   'P 1'
#
loop_
_entity.id
_entity.type
_entity.pdbx_description
1 polymer ?
#
loop_
_entity_poly.entity_id
_entity_poly.type
_entity_poly.pdbx_seq_one_letter_code
_entity_poly.pdbx_strand_id
1 'polypeptide(L)'
;MRWLVGWSSTAAGAAEIGSAGATGADGETVHPVGSQLLWGDPDPLWAVGDWRPDEVRVVTADAQTRIAVLGTCGATDEQLRVGLFAARGGALRHLTNWPGSYTAVVQVGRRVTVCGDLAGARPVFYTPWAGGTAYATAALPLADLIEANLDFGHLAALLAAPDVPAALHDSTPYDGVRRIPPGHALILRAGAREIAGYEPVASLAVAAPTADPDRAVDAVRDALVEAVRARLSAPRHVPGADIDPGPVPGMGPAERRAARGMPVPGIGADLSGGPASGTLALLAAGLPGMPGTVLGHGTGAGERLLAVTFNDLAVGGREGELERAGNLAANPRLHHVVVAGGEETLPYADLDGPLTDEPGASLVTAARHRARLASGSADHFTGYGARQVLDAHPARLADLLMDRKRRHLVRPVAALAKADGSVMVPARVYSAARRLSRTPYRTGLEVLADRLMDRRFDEPGGAVGASLAALTWARPGPAARWLTGEALAEVSVRLQGGTSRSGVGPGQRPGDYRARAALARHAADLRVLEQAAEIRFQRLHAPFLDNQVVRACRALPEALRVQPGARAAILRTVLQGAGVADLPPGWGAPSHASAAVAARTGLRVAADSLMALFGTPLLAEAGLVEARVVRKALRAAAEGEPLP
;
A
#
# COMPACT_ATOMS: atom_id res chain seq x y z
N MET A 1 15.52 3.00 7.23
CA MET A 1 14.77 2.74 5.98
C MET A 1 15.58 1.87 5.05
N ARG A 2 14.94 0.87 4.41
CA ARG A 2 15.60 -0.06 3.47
C ARG A 2 15.20 0.30 2.04
N TRP A 3 16.17 0.35 1.15
CA TRP A 3 15.95 0.65 -0.26
C TRP A 3 17.04 0.04 -1.13
N LEU A 4 16.81 -0.03 -2.43
CA LEU A 4 17.83 -0.39 -3.42
C LEU A 4 18.12 0.82 -4.28
N VAL A 5 19.32 0.86 -4.85
CA VAL A 5 19.72 1.84 -5.86
C VAL A 5 20.64 1.22 -6.90
N GLY A 6 20.51 1.68 -8.11
CA GLY A 6 21.39 1.33 -9.21
C GLY A 6 21.30 2.36 -10.32
N TRP A 7 22.17 2.24 -11.29
CA TRP A 7 22.13 3.08 -12.50
C TRP A 7 22.53 2.28 -13.74
N SER A 8 22.19 2.83 -14.88
CA SER A 8 22.63 2.35 -16.18
C SER A 8 23.03 3.55 -17.03
N SER A 9 24.23 3.53 -17.59
CA SER A 9 24.77 4.62 -18.39
C SER A 9 25.12 4.19 -19.81
N THR A 10 25.32 5.16 -20.71
CA THR A 10 25.89 4.90 -22.02
C THR A 10 27.35 4.44 -21.90
N ALA A 11 27.86 3.72 -22.89
CA ALA A 11 29.25 3.24 -22.88
C ALA A 11 30.31 4.39 -22.73
N ALA A 12 29.99 5.59 -23.21
CA ALA A 12 30.85 6.76 -23.06
C ALA A 12 30.86 7.30 -21.62
N GLY A 13 29.68 7.32 -20.94
CA GLY A 13 29.58 7.67 -19.52
C GLY A 13 30.23 6.66 -18.58
N ALA A 14 30.25 5.37 -18.97
CA ALA A 14 30.90 4.33 -18.19
C ALA A 14 32.45 4.45 -18.16
N ALA A 15 33.05 5.12 -19.14
CA ALA A 15 34.50 5.39 -19.17
C ALA A 15 34.90 6.56 -18.25
N GLU A 16 33.97 7.48 -17.95
CA GLU A 16 34.19 8.59 -17.01
C GLU A 16 33.84 8.20 -15.57
N ILE A 17 32.99 7.17 -15.39
CA ILE A 17 32.65 6.60 -14.10
C ILE A 17 33.63 5.46 -13.81
N GLY A 18 34.74 5.79 -13.17
CA GLY A 18 35.85 4.85 -12.90
C GLY A 18 35.37 3.55 -12.22
N SER A 19 36.12 2.49 -12.45
CA SER A 19 35.89 1.14 -11.93
C SER A 19 35.66 1.13 -10.41
N ALA A 20 34.43 0.94 -9.98
CA ALA A 20 33.97 0.76 -8.62
C ALA A 20 33.12 1.86 -7.98
N GLY A 21 32.74 2.90 -8.71
CA GLY A 21 31.80 3.91 -8.21
C GLY A 21 31.65 5.08 -9.16
N ALA A 22 30.51 5.72 -9.20
CA ALA A 22 30.33 6.96 -9.92
C ALA A 22 31.29 8.02 -9.30
N THR A 23 32.10 8.67 -10.12
CA THR A 23 32.85 9.82 -9.66
C THR A 23 31.97 11.07 -9.85
N GLY A 24 31.75 11.83 -8.77
CA GLY A 24 31.26 13.20 -8.86
C GLY A 24 32.17 14.11 -9.66
N ALA A 25 31.74 15.34 -9.88
CA ALA A 25 32.55 16.35 -10.62
C ALA A 25 33.97 16.53 -10.08
N ASP A 26 34.23 16.14 -8.83
CA ASP A 26 35.52 16.25 -8.14
C ASP A 26 36.31 14.92 -8.07
N GLY A 27 35.91 13.88 -8.83
CA GLY A 27 36.59 12.58 -8.84
C GLY A 27 36.34 11.69 -7.64
N GLU A 28 35.39 12.02 -6.75
CA GLU A 28 35.00 11.19 -5.64
C GLU A 28 34.05 10.05 -6.10
N THR A 29 34.30 8.85 -5.54
CA THR A 29 33.48 7.69 -5.81
C THR A 29 32.12 7.81 -5.09
N VAL A 30 31.04 7.98 -5.84
CA VAL A 30 29.69 8.07 -5.28
C VAL A 30 29.16 6.66 -5.02
N HIS A 31 29.01 6.30 -3.77
CA HIS A 31 28.29 5.09 -3.34
C HIS A 31 27.41 5.42 -2.12
N PRO A 32 26.24 4.81 -1.99
CA PRO A 32 25.37 5.10 -0.86
C PRO A 32 25.98 4.67 0.48
N VAL A 33 25.93 5.52 1.48
CA VAL A 33 26.40 5.21 2.83
C VAL A 33 25.63 4.05 3.41
N GLY A 34 26.32 3.08 4.03
CA GLY A 34 25.69 1.89 4.61
C GLY A 34 25.11 0.92 3.57
N SER A 35 25.64 0.95 2.35
CA SER A 35 25.20 0.07 1.27
C SER A 35 26.03 -1.22 1.19
N GLN A 36 25.35 -2.28 0.73
CA GLN A 36 25.94 -3.54 0.31
C GLN A 36 25.89 -3.61 -1.22
N LEU A 37 27.05 -3.75 -1.85
CA LEU A 37 27.14 -3.98 -3.29
C LEU A 37 26.64 -5.39 -3.63
N LEU A 38 25.62 -5.48 -4.49
CA LEU A 38 25.10 -6.77 -4.97
C LEU A 38 25.81 -7.21 -6.24
N TRP A 39 26.11 -6.25 -7.12
CA TRP A 39 27.00 -6.43 -8.27
C TRP A 39 27.52 -5.07 -8.75
N GLY A 40 28.71 -5.09 -9.34
CA GLY A 40 29.39 -3.90 -9.85
C GLY A 40 29.13 -3.61 -11.34
N ASP A 41 30.05 -2.84 -11.90
CA ASP A 41 30.01 -2.37 -13.29
C ASP A 41 29.63 -3.45 -14.32
N PRO A 42 29.05 -3.03 -15.46
CA PRO A 42 28.82 -1.65 -15.92
C PRO A 42 27.49 -1.03 -15.45
N ASP A 43 26.61 -1.78 -14.82
CA ASP A 43 25.29 -1.35 -14.37
C ASP A 43 25.12 -1.81 -12.91
N PRO A 44 25.74 -1.13 -11.92
CA PRO A 44 25.85 -1.57 -10.55
C PRO A 44 24.51 -1.50 -9.80
N LEU A 45 24.39 -2.35 -8.76
CA LEU A 45 23.25 -2.40 -7.87
C LEU A 45 23.69 -2.53 -6.42
N TRP A 46 23.09 -1.72 -5.55
CA TRP A 46 23.30 -1.75 -4.10
C TRP A 46 21.98 -1.98 -3.35
N ALA A 47 22.09 -2.67 -2.24
CA ALA A 47 21.07 -2.71 -1.17
C ALA A 47 21.52 -1.78 -0.05
N VAL A 48 20.65 -0.88 0.40
CA VAL A 48 20.97 0.13 1.43
C VAL A 48 20.04 -0.05 2.63
N GLY A 49 20.61 0.05 3.84
CA GLY A 49 19.89 -0.07 5.09
C GLY A 49 19.96 -1.46 5.71
N ASP A 50 19.21 -1.66 6.78
CA ASP A 50 19.22 -2.89 7.58
C ASP A 50 18.40 -4.00 6.92
N TRP A 51 18.98 -4.65 5.91
CA TRP A 51 18.42 -5.83 5.26
C TRP A 51 18.81 -7.09 6.01
N ARG A 52 17.85 -7.99 6.23
CA ARG A 52 18.14 -9.34 6.72
C ARG A 52 18.73 -10.19 5.58
N PRO A 53 19.56 -11.19 5.87
CA PRO A 53 20.19 -12.02 4.85
C PRO A 53 19.22 -12.72 3.90
N ASP A 54 18.04 -13.10 4.37
CA ASP A 54 16.98 -13.74 3.60
C ASP A 54 16.15 -12.76 2.76
N GLU A 55 16.23 -11.46 3.06
CA GLU A 55 15.55 -10.40 2.32
C GLU A 55 16.33 -9.92 1.07
N VAL A 56 17.59 -10.30 0.91
CA VAL A 56 18.42 -9.94 -0.26
C VAL A 56 18.99 -11.21 -0.88
N ARG A 57 18.48 -11.57 -2.04
CA ARG A 57 18.90 -12.79 -2.72
C ARG A 57 19.37 -12.46 -4.13
N VAL A 58 20.58 -12.95 -4.48
CA VAL A 58 21.17 -12.78 -5.81
C VAL A 58 21.41 -14.15 -6.41
N VAL A 59 20.86 -14.38 -7.60
CA VAL A 59 21.09 -15.61 -8.37
C VAL A 59 21.74 -15.25 -9.70
N THR A 60 22.88 -15.87 -9.98
CA THR A 60 23.72 -15.61 -11.16
C THR A 60 23.70 -16.84 -12.07
N ALA A 61 23.42 -16.64 -13.34
CA ALA A 61 23.58 -17.67 -14.39
C ALA A 61 24.95 -17.55 -15.06
N ASP A 62 25.39 -16.31 -15.34
CA ASP A 62 26.72 -15.97 -15.86
C ASP A 62 27.09 -14.55 -15.42
N ALA A 63 28.28 -14.06 -15.77
CA ALA A 63 28.79 -12.77 -15.34
C ALA A 63 27.89 -11.57 -15.70
N GLN A 64 27.02 -11.70 -16.71
CA GLN A 64 26.16 -10.64 -17.22
C GLN A 64 24.67 -11.01 -17.18
N THR A 65 24.31 -12.18 -16.63
CA THR A 65 22.94 -12.66 -16.54
C THR A 65 22.64 -13.02 -15.09
N ARG A 66 21.95 -12.14 -14.39
CA ARG A 66 21.70 -12.24 -12.95
C ARG A 66 20.38 -11.60 -12.54
N ILE A 67 19.86 -12.05 -11.42
CA ILE A 67 18.66 -11.52 -10.79
C ILE A 67 18.94 -11.24 -9.32
N ALA A 68 18.52 -10.08 -8.84
CA ALA A 68 18.39 -9.77 -7.43
C ALA A 68 16.91 -9.64 -7.05
N VAL A 69 16.55 -10.19 -5.89
CA VAL A 69 15.23 -10.02 -5.30
C VAL A 69 15.40 -9.46 -3.89
N LEU A 70 14.79 -8.28 -3.66
CA LEU A 70 14.89 -7.57 -2.39
C LEU A 70 13.50 -7.46 -1.74
N GLY A 71 13.37 -8.01 -0.55
CA GLY A 71 12.13 -8.14 0.21
C GLY A 71 11.77 -9.60 0.50
N THR A 72 10.61 -9.84 1.06
CA THR A 72 10.14 -11.20 1.35
C THR A 72 9.73 -11.91 0.07
N CYS A 73 10.42 -12.98 -0.30
CA CYS A 73 10.15 -13.76 -1.50
C CYS A 73 10.21 -15.27 -1.20
N GLY A 74 9.10 -15.96 -1.43
CA GLY A 74 8.99 -17.42 -1.20
C GLY A 74 9.50 -18.29 -2.36
N ALA A 75 10.10 -17.71 -3.41
CA ALA A 75 10.67 -18.47 -4.50
C ALA A 75 11.95 -19.21 -4.09
N THR A 76 12.17 -20.39 -4.62
CA THR A 76 13.48 -21.08 -4.55
C THR A 76 14.46 -20.47 -5.55
N ASP A 77 15.77 -20.72 -5.37
CA ASP A 77 16.77 -20.23 -6.32
C ASP A 77 16.57 -20.79 -7.74
N GLU A 78 16.04 -22.01 -7.85
CA GLU A 78 15.69 -22.60 -9.14
C GLU A 78 14.53 -21.85 -9.80
N GLN A 79 13.51 -21.47 -9.03
CA GLN A 79 12.40 -20.66 -9.54
C GLN A 79 12.87 -19.27 -9.95
N LEU A 80 13.83 -18.69 -9.22
CA LEU A 80 14.47 -17.41 -9.61
C LEU A 80 15.24 -17.56 -10.93
N ARG A 81 15.98 -18.67 -11.14
CA ARG A 81 16.66 -18.96 -12.43
C ARG A 81 15.65 -19.07 -13.57
N VAL A 82 14.57 -19.81 -13.38
CA VAL A 82 13.49 -19.92 -14.39
C VAL A 82 12.92 -18.54 -14.73
N GLY A 83 12.65 -17.70 -13.72
CA GLY A 83 12.20 -16.33 -13.92
C GLY A 83 13.21 -15.46 -14.67
N LEU A 84 14.49 -15.60 -14.36
CA LEU A 84 15.58 -14.92 -15.06
C LEU A 84 15.60 -15.26 -16.56
N PHE A 85 15.52 -16.54 -16.91
CA PHE A 85 15.47 -16.97 -18.30
C PHE A 85 14.19 -16.52 -19.01
N ALA A 86 13.04 -16.55 -18.35
CA ALA A 86 11.78 -16.04 -18.89
C ALA A 86 11.88 -14.53 -19.17
N ALA A 87 12.46 -13.74 -18.26
CA ALA A 87 12.68 -12.32 -18.43
C ALA A 87 13.66 -11.98 -19.54
N ARG A 88 14.67 -12.84 -19.80
CA ARG A 88 15.55 -12.73 -20.98
C ARG A 88 14.75 -12.74 -22.28
N GLY A 89 13.73 -13.58 -22.35
CA GLY A 89 12.76 -13.66 -23.46
C GLY A 89 11.68 -12.57 -23.46
N GLY A 90 11.69 -11.64 -22.51
CA GLY A 90 10.69 -10.56 -22.40
C GLY A 90 9.44 -10.93 -21.59
N ALA A 91 9.34 -12.12 -21.03
CA ALA A 91 8.18 -12.55 -20.23
C ALA A 91 8.29 -12.04 -18.77
N LEU A 92 8.21 -10.71 -18.59
CA LEU A 92 8.44 -10.02 -17.31
C LEU A 92 7.45 -10.44 -16.21
N ARG A 93 6.26 -10.91 -16.57
CA ARG A 93 5.25 -11.37 -15.61
C ARG A 93 5.77 -12.47 -14.68
N HIS A 94 6.70 -13.31 -15.15
CA HIS A 94 7.31 -14.36 -14.33
C HIS A 94 8.06 -13.80 -13.12
N LEU A 95 8.64 -12.60 -13.23
CA LEU A 95 9.34 -11.93 -12.12
C LEU A 95 8.43 -11.48 -10.98
N THR A 96 7.14 -11.51 -11.18
CA THR A 96 6.13 -11.03 -10.22
C THR A 96 5.12 -12.11 -9.81
N ASN A 97 5.43 -13.38 -10.13
CA ASN A 97 4.53 -14.53 -9.85
C ASN A 97 4.85 -15.26 -8.54
N TRP A 98 5.95 -14.94 -7.88
CA TRP A 98 6.32 -15.62 -6.63
C TRP A 98 5.52 -15.07 -5.44
N PRO A 99 5.26 -15.89 -4.43
CA PRO A 99 4.61 -15.42 -3.21
C PRO A 99 5.54 -14.47 -2.45
N GLY A 100 4.96 -13.40 -1.89
CA GLY A 100 5.70 -12.42 -1.12
C GLY A 100 5.57 -10.99 -1.63
N SER A 101 6.25 -10.07 -0.96
CA SER A 101 6.32 -8.65 -1.28
C SER A 101 7.77 -8.23 -1.48
N TYR A 102 8.17 -8.00 -2.72
CA TYR A 102 9.56 -7.80 -3.13
C TYR A 102 9.67 -6.92 -4.38
N THR A 103 10.87 -6.41 -4.60
CA THR A 103 11.30 -5.81 -5.88
C THR A 103 12.28 -6.75 -6.57
N ALA A 104 12.09 -7.02 -7.85
CA ALA A 104 12.99 -7.84 -8.66
C ALA A 104 13.78 -6.97 -9.63
N VAL A 105 15.11 -7.16 -9.65
CA VAL A 105 16.03 -6.51 -10.59
C VAL A 105 16.72 -7.59 -11.40
N VAL A 106 16.60 -7.53 -12.73
CA VAL A 106 17.21 -8.49 -13.65
C VAL A 106 18.19 -7.76 -14.54
N GLN A 107 19.41 -8.28 -14.63
CA GLN A 107 20.39 -7.86 -15.62
C GLN A 107 20.59 -8.97 -16.66
N VAL A 108 20.56 -8.60 -17.94
CA VAL A 108 20.90 -9.48 -19.08
C VAL A 108 21.77 -8.66 -20.04
N GLY A 109 23.08 -8.88 -20.00
CA GLY A 109 24.05 -8.02 -20.68
C GLY A 109 23.93 -6.58 -20.18
N ARG A 110 23.70 -5.65 -21.10
CA ARG A 110 23.52 -4.21 -20.83
C ARG A 110 22.03 -3.81 -20.59
N ARG A 111 21.14 -4.79 -20.51
CA ARG A 111 19.74 -4.56 -20.20
C ARG A 111 19.48 -4.79 -18.72
N VAL A 112 19.06 -3.76 -18.01
CA VAL A 112 18.56 -3.83 -16.63
C VAL A 112 17.05 -3.70 -16.64
N THR A 113 16.34 -4.58 -15.95
CA THR A 113 14.88 -4.54 -15.79
C THR A 113 14.55 -4.52 -14.31
N VAL A 114 13.79 -3.51 -13.85
CA VAL A 114 13.36 -3.34 -12.47
C VAL A 114 11.85 -3.46 -12.40
N CYS A 115 11.35 -4.46 -11.68
CA CYS A 115 9.92 -4.69 -11.52
C CYS A 115 9.47 -4.31 -10.11
N GLY A 116 8.55 -3.34 -10.01
CA GLY A 116 7.76 -3.10 -8.79
C GLY A 116 6.61 -4.09 -8.66
N ASP A 117 5.68 -3.83 -7.74
CA ASP A 117 4.51 -4.65 -7.51
C ASP A 117 3.23 -4.12 -8.21
N LEU A 118 2.17 -4.92 -8.17
CA LEU A 118 0.87 -4.59 -8.76
C LEU A 118 0.06 -3.61 -7.92
N ALA A 119 0.28 -3.62 -6.61
CA ALA A 119 -0.45 -2.76 -5.68
C ALA A 119 0.13 -1.35 -5.62
N GLY A 120 1.44 -1.20 -5.83
CA GLY A 120 2.18 0.05 -5.63
C GLY A 120 2.79 0.20 -4.24
N ALA A 121 2.86 -0.90 -3.46
CA ALA A 121 3.53 -0.94 -2.15
C ALA A 121 5.06 -1.03 -2.27
N ARG A 122 5.57 -1.47 -3.40
CA ARG A 122 7.00 -1.54 -3.76
C ARG A 122 7.27 -0.62 -4.94
N PRO A 123 7.28 0.70 -4.73
CA PRO A 123 7.48 1.66 -5.80
C PRO A 123 8.92 1.58 -6.35
N VAL A 124 9.04 1.96 -7.61
CA VAL A 124 10.33 2.17 -8.28
C VAL A 124 10.35 3.59 -8.79
N PHE A 125 11.42 4.29 -8.50
CA PHE A 125 11.67 5.66 -8.94
C PHE A 125 12.86 5.70 -9.87
N TYR A 126 12.93 6.71 -10.72
CA TYR A 126 14.07 6.93 -11.63
C TYR A 126 14.27 8.41 -11.91
N THR A 127 15.50 8.76 -12.29
CA THR A 127 15.89 10.10 -12.72
C THR A 127 16.98 10.01 -13.79
N PRO A 128 17.05 10.96 -14.75
CA PRO A 128 18.23 11.12 -15.60
C PRO A 128 19.43 11.48 -14.73
N TRP A 129 20.56 10.79 -14.93
CA TRP A 129 21.78 11.06 -14.18
C TRP A 129 23.01 10.54 -14.93
N ALA A 130 24.12 11.31 -14.92
CA ALA A 130 25.43 10.94 -15.47
C ALA A 130 25.38 10.33 -16.89
N GLY A 131 24.65 10.96 -17.79
CA GLY A 131 24.49 10.48 -19.18
C GLY A 131 23.63 9.20 -19.33
N GLY A 132 22.95 8.78 -18.28
CA GLY A 132 22.08 7.61 -18.26
C GLY A 132 20.85 7.80 -17.37
N THR A 133 20.50 6.76 -16.62
CA THR A 133 19.36 6.74 -15.71
C THR A 133 19.74 6.07 -14.40
N ALA A 134 19.58 6.77 -13.28
CA ALA A 134 19.59 6.21 -11.93
C ALA A 134 18.19 5.76 -11.53
N TYR A 135 18.08 4.71 -10.73
CA TYR A 135 16.82 4.18 -10.23
C TYR A 135 16.95 3.71 -8.77
N ALA A 136 15.87 3.82 -8.02
CA ALA A 136 15.82 3.39 -6.62
C ALA A 136 14.40 2.98 -6.21
N THR A 137 14.26 2.34 -5.05
CA THR A 137 12.94 2.12 -4.42
C THR A 137 12.58 3.18 -3.38
N ALA A 138 13.34 4.26 -3.29
CA ALA A 138 13.06 5.47 -2.52
C ALA A 138 13.31 6.69 -3.41
N ALA A 139 12.46 7.71 -3.33
CA ALA A 139 12.59 8.91 -4.16
C ALA A 139 13.61 9.91 -3.59
N LEU A 140 13.64 10.09 -2.26
CA LEU A 140 14.52 11.05 -1.60
C LEU A 140 16.01 10.87 -1.96
N PRO A 141 16.58 9.64 -1.94
CA PRO A 141 17.98 9.47 -2.34
C PRO A 141 18.29 9.87 -3.79
N LEU A 142 17.30 9.72 -4.69
CA LEU A 142 17.45 10.21 -6.07
C LEU A 142 17.32 11.73 -6.15
N ALA A 143 16.47 12.31 -5.31
CA ALA A 143 16.34 13.77 -5.20
C ALA A 143 17.65 14.39 -4.68
N ASP A 144 18.24 13.80 -3.64
CA ASP A 144 19.55 14.22 -3.11
C ASP A 144 20.65 14.10 -4.18
N LEU A 145 20.64 13.01 -4.97
CA LEU A 145 21.62 12.76 -6.03
C LEU A 145 21.63 13.85 -7.11
N ILE A 146 20.48 14.44 -7.42
CA ILE A 146 20.33 15.49 -8.46
C ILE A 146 20.07 16.88 -7.87
N GLU A 147 20.20 17.04 -6.56
CA GLU A 147 19.88 18.28 -5.83
C GLU A 147 18.51 18.86 -6.20
N ALA A 148 17.50 17.97 -6.23
CA ALA A 148 16.17 18.30 -6.71
C ALA A 148 15.43 19.29 -5.81
N ASN A 149 14.75 20.25 -6.41
CA ASN A 149 13.75 21.08 -5.72
C ASN A 149 12.44 20.33 -5.52
N LEU A 150 11.52 20.90 -4.71
CA LEU A 150 10.17 20.38 -4.58
C LEU A 150 9.33 20.64 -5.85
N ASP A 151 8.60 19.62 -6.32
CA ASP A 151 7.61 19.76 -7.40
C ASP A 151 6.29 20.28 -6.80
N PHE A 152 6.11 21.59 -6.77
CA PHE A 152 4.91 22.24 -6.24
C PHE A 152 3.65 21.89 -7.04
N GLY A 153 3.77 21.62 -8.34
CA GLY A 153 2.66 21.14 -9.16
C GLY A 153 2.20 19.75 -8.75
N HIS A 154 3.13 18.85 -8.38
CA HIS A 154 2.79 17.55 -7.80
C HIS A 154 2.11 17.69 -6.44
N LEU A 155 2.64 18.53 -5.55
CA LEU A 155 2.06 18.78 -4.23
C LEU A 155 0.66 19.37 -4.32
N ALA A 156 0.43 20.31 -5.23
CA ALA A 156 -0.90 20.83 -5.53
C ALA A 156 -1.86 19.74 -6.02
N ALA A 157 -1.41 18.88 -6.94
CA ALA A 157 -2.21 17.77 -7.47
C ALA A 157 -2.53 16.73 -6.37
N LEU A 158 -1.58 16.45 -5.48
CA LEU A 158 -1.76 15.54 -4.35
C LEU A 158 -2.82 16.05 -3.36
N LEU A 159 -2.88 17.35 -3.13
CA LEU A 159 -3.90 17.98 -2.28
C LEU A 159 -5.26 18.10 -3.01
N ALA A 160 -5.26 18.50 -4.29
CA ALA A 160 -6.47 18.74 -5.05
C ALA A 160 -7.21 17.46 -5.47
N ALA A 161 -6.46 16.42 -5.88
CA ALA A 161 -7.02 15.23 -6.51
C ALA A 161 -6.15 13.97 -6.26
N PRO A 162 -5.97 13.54 -4.99
CA PRO A 162 -5.03 12.49 -4.60
C PRO A 162 -5.33 11.12 -5.23
N ASP A 163 -6.58 10.84 -5.58
CA ASP A 163 -7.04 9.57 -6.16
C ASP A 163 -7.10 9.60 -7.70
N VAL A 164 -6.49 10.61 -8.32
CA VAL A 164 -6.57 10.83 -9.78
C VAL A 164 -5.18 10.72 -10.39
N PRO A 165 -4.78 9.54 -10.94
CA PRO A 165 -3.48 9.35 -11.56
C PRO A 165 -3.16 10.36 -12.68
N ALA A 166 -4.18 10.86 -13.40
CA ALA A 166 -4.00 11.88 -14.42
C ALA A 166 -3.58 13.25 -13.88
N ALA A 167 -3.82 13.55 -12.60
CA ALA A 167 -3.34 14.78 -11.97
C ALA A 167 -1.91 14.60 -11.43
N LEU A 168 -1.61 13.40 -10.91
CA LEU A 168 -0.30 13.08 -10.33
C LEU A 168 0.75 12.76 -11.39
N HIS A 169 0.33 12.19 -12.53
CA HIS A 169 1.20 11.66 -13.58
C HIS A 169 2.20 10.61 -13.04
N ASP A 170 3.42 10.64 -13.54
CA ASP A 170 4.58 9.89 -13.05
C ASP A 170 5.48 10.72 -12.12
N SER A 171 5.05 11.93 -11.73
CA SER A 171 5.83 12.84 -10.88
C SER A 171 5.85 12.39 -9.41
N THR A 172 6.80 12.91 -8.67
CA THR A 172 6.97 12.74 -7.22
C THR A 172 7.00 14.12 -6.56
N PRO A 173 7.07 14.22 -5.22
CA PRO A 173 7.29 15.49 -4.56
C PRO A 173 8.59 16.21 -4.95
N TYR A 174 9.49 15.53 -5.67
CA TYR A 174 10.81 16.06 -6.07
C TYR A 174 10.88 16.27 -7.58
N ASP A 175 11.27 17.46 -8.02
CA ASP A 175 11.41 17.75 -9.45
C ASP A 175 12.50 16.89 -10.09
N GLY A 176 12.25 16.42 -11.31
CA GLY A 176 13.15 15.50 -12.02
C GLY A 176 13.09 14.04 -11.58
N VAL A 177 12.57 13.70 -10.41
CA VAL A 177 12.37 12.32 -9.97
C VAL A 177 11.00 11.81 -10.39
N ARG A 178 10.96 10.65 -11.06
CA ARG A 178 9.75 10.05 -11.63
C ARG A 178 9.45 8.70 -10.99
N ARG A 179 8.17 8.35 -10.91
CA ARG A 179 7.67 7.09 -10.37
C ARG A 179 7.18 6.16 -11.48
N ILE A 180 7.54 4.88 -11.40
CA ILE A 180 7.00 3.85 -12.30
C ILE A 180 5.57 3.50 -11.85
N PRO A 181 4.59 3.50 -12.75
CA PRO A 181 3.22 3.10 -12.40
C PRO A 181 3.17 1.65 -11.90
N PRO A 182 2.29 1.31 -10.92
CA PRO A 182 2.08 -0.07 -10.50
C PRO A 182 1.75 -0.99 -11.67
N GLY A 183 2.32 -2.20 -11.68
CA GLY A 183 2.14 -3.15 -12.78
C GLY A 183 3.02 -2.90 -14.00
N HIS A 184 4.02 -2.01 -13.88
CA HIS A 184 5.00 -1.73 -14.93
C HIS A 184 6.41 -2.04 -14.43
N ALA A 185 7.30 -2.26 -15.38
CA ALA A 185 8.74 -2.40 -15.18
C ALA A 185 9.48 -1.24 -15.84
N LEU A 186 10.57 -0.81 -15.22
CA LEU A 186 11.58 0.04 -15.81
C LEU A 186 12.58 -0.86 -16.56
N ILE A 187 12.76 -0.61 -17.84
CA ILE A 187 13.75 -1.31 -18.67
C ILE A 187 14.78 -0.29 -19.11
N LEU A 188 16.03 -0.55 -18.76
CA LEU A 188 17.18 0.27 -19.13
C LEU A 188 18.03 -0.49 -20.13
N ARG A 189 18.49 0.19 -21.17
CA ARG A 189 19.40 -0.35 -22.17
C ARG A 189 20.50 0.67 -22.47
N ALA A 190 21.68 0.47 -21.91
CA ALA A 190 22.79 1.41 -22.04
C ALA A 190 22.36 2.87 -21.75
N GLY A 191 21.69 3.08 -20.63
CA GLY A 191 21.21 4.39 -20.18
C GLY A 191 19.85 4.84 -20.74
N ALA A 192 19.43 4.35 -21.90
CA ALA A 192 18.09 4.61 -22.43
C ALA A 192 17.02 3.88 -21.62
N ARG A 193 15.87 4.52 -21.42
CA ARG A 193 14.79 4.00 -20.60
C ARG A 193 13.51 3.71 -21.38
N GLU A 194 12.83 2.63 -20.97
CA GLU A 194 11.50 2.24 -21.44
C GLU A 194 10.65 1.83 -20.22
N ILE A 195 9.38 2.19 -20.19
CA ILE A 195 8.43 1.74 -19.19
C ILE A 195 7.45 0.77 -19.85
N ALA A 196 7.44 -0.48 -19.41
CA ALA A 196 6.63 -1.55 -20.00
C ALA A 196 5.68 -2.15 -18.96
N GLY A 197 4.39 -2.27 -19.29
CA GLY A 197 3.43 -3.03 -18.51
C GLY A 197 3.73 -4.53 -18.60
N TYR A 198 3.73 -5.23 -17.46
CA TYR A 198 3.94 -6.68 -17.44
C TYR A 198 2.66 -7.49 -17.23
N GLU A 199 1.53 -6.84 -17.01
CA GLU A 199 0.22 -7.50 -17.01
C GLU A 199 -0.46 -7.35 -18.37
N PRO A 200 -1.14 -8.40 -18.85
CA PRO A 200 -1.89 -8.29 -20.08
C PRO A 200 -3.01 -7.25 -19.94
N VAL A 201 -3.05 -6.33 -20.87
CA VAL A 201 -4.17 -5.40 -21.00
C VAL A 201 -5.35 -6.21 -21.52
N ALA A 202 -6.46 -6.23 -20.77
CA ALA A 202 -7.68 -6.86 -21.24
C ALA A 202 -8.13 -6.19 -22.55
N SER A 203 -7.99 -6.89 -23.68
CA SER A 203 -8.51 -6.44 -24.96
C SER A 203 -10.03 -6.54 -24.92
N LEU A 204 -10.72 -5.48 -25.32
CA LEU A 204 -12.18 -5.49 -25.52
C LEU A 204 -12.63 -6.49 -26.59
N ALA A 205 -11.70 -6.91 -27.46
CA ALA A 205 -11.99 -7.84 -28.56
C ALA A 205 -12.18 -9.30 -28.07
N VAL A 206 -11.69 -9.61 -26.88
CA VAL A 206 -11.87 -10.94 -26.27
C VAL A 206 -12.60 -10.73 -24.96
N ALA A 207 -13.90 -11.02 -24.92
CA ALA A 207 -14.64 -11.12 -23.67
C ALA A 207 -13.88 -12.09 -22.76
N ALA A 208 -13.40 -11.61 -21.61
CA ALA A 208 -12.80 -12.48 -20.63
C ALA A 208 -13.79 -13.62 -20.34
N PRO A 209 -13.35 -14.90 -20.39
CA PRO A 209 -14.24 -16.00 -20.05
C PRO A 209 -14.86 -15.68 -18.69
N THR A 210 -16.16 -15.88 -18.56
CA THR A 210 -16.88 -15.72 -17.28
C THR A 210 -16.18 -16.64 -16.29
N ALA A 211 -15.36 -16.05 -15.41
CA ALA A 211 -14.67 -16.82 -14.38
C ALA A 211 -15.74 -17.50 -13.53
N ASP A 212 -15.60 -18.81 -13.36
CA ASP A 212 -16.40 -19.55 -12.38
C ASP A 212 -16.15 -18.93 -10.99
N PRO A 213 -17.19 -18.45 -10.31
CA PRO A 213 -17.02 -17.79 -9.01
C PRO A 213 -16.27 -18.64 -7.99
N ASP A 214 -16.55 -19.95 -7.94
CA ASP A 214 -15.95 -20.86 -6.97
C ASP A 214 -14.45 -21.04 -7.27
N ARG A 215 -14.09 -21.29 -8.51
CA ARG A 215 -12.68 -21.35 -8.93
C ARG A 215 -11.93 -20.04 -8.67
N ALA A 216 -12.59 -18.89 -8.85
CA ALA A 216 -11.97 -17.61 -8.60
C ALA A 216 -11.72 -17.40 -7.09
N VAL A 217 -12.62 -17.86 -6.21
CA VAL A 217 -12.43 -17.82 -4.76
C VAL A 217 -11.36 -18.83 -4.32
N ASP A 218 -11.31 -20.03 -4.92
CA ASP A 218 -10.24 -20.99 -4.70
C ASP A 218 -8.86 -20.41 -5.05
N ALA A 219 -8.75 -19.69 -6.16
CA ALA A 219 -7.52 -19.01 -6.53
C ALA A 219 -7.11 -17.94 -5.50
N VAL A 220 -8.05 -17.22 -4.90
CA VAL A 220 -7.77 -16.29 -3.79
C VAL A 220 -7.29 -17.04 -2.55
N ARG A 221 -7.92 -18.17 -2.21
CA ARG A 221 -7.48 -19.05 -1.12
C ARG A 221 -6.05 -19.49 -1.33
N ASP A 222 -5.76 -20.07 -2.47
CA ASP A 222 -4.44 -20.66 -2.76
C ASP A 222 -3.35 -19.56 -2.73
N ALA A 223 -3.61 -18.41 -3.34
CA ALA A 223 -2.69 -17.28 -3.31
C ALA A 223 -2.45 -16.74 -1.89
N LEU A 224 -3.50 -16.66 -1.06
CA LEU A 224 -3.38 -16.13 0.30
C LEU A 224 -2.68 -17.15 1.23
N VAL A 225 -2.98 -18.44 1.08
CA VAL A 225 -2.29 -19.52 1.80
C VAL A 225 -0.80 -19.54 1.47
N GLU A 226 -0.45 -19.44 0.18
CA GLU A 226 0.97 -19.37 -0.24
C GLU A 226 1.65 -18.09 0.26
N ALA A 227 0.97 -16.95 0.25
CA ALA A 227 1.50 -15.70 0.78
C ALA A 227 1.83 -15.78 2.29
N VAL A 228 0.95 -16.43 3.06
CA VAL A 228 1.18 -16.69 4.50
C VAL A 228 2.30 -17.72 4.68
N ARG A 229 2.25 -18.85 3.94
CA ARG A 229 3.24 -19.93 4.02
C ARG A 229 4.66 -19.46 3.70
N ALA A 230 4.84 -18.63 2.70
CA ALA A 230 6.14 -18.07 2.32
C ALA A 230 6.81 -17.33 3.49
N ARG A 231 6.02 -16.64 4.31
CA ARG A 231 6.54 -15.93 5.50
C ARG A 231 6.78 -16.86 6.68
N LEU A 232 5.91 -17.85 6.85
CA LEU A 232 6.09 -18.86 7.91
C LEU A 232 7.30 -19.76 7.67
N SER A 233 7.68 -19.95 6.39
CA SER A 233 8.85 -20.74 5.99
C SER A 233 10.15 -19.93 5.99
N ALA A 234 10.09 -18.62 6.13
CA ALA A 234 11.27 -17.77 6.20
C ALA A 234 12.06 -18.03 7.50
N PRO A 235 13.39 -17.80 7.51
CA PRO A 235 14.20 -17.93 8.70
C PRO A 235 13.65 -17.09 9.85
N ARG A 236 13.61 -17.66 11.03
CA ARG A 236 13.12 -16.98 12.21
C ARG A 236 14.11 -15.90 12.65
N HIS A 237 13.66 -14.66 12.66
CA HIS A 237 14.45 -13.55 13.12
C HIS A 237 14.27 -13.32 14.63
N VAL A 238 15.40 -13.14 15.33
CA VAL A 238 15.45 -12.82 16.76
C VAL A 238 16.20 -11.48 16.91
N PRO A 239 15.49 -10.34 16.94
CA PRO A 239 16.13 -9.04 17.09
C PRO A 239 16.97 -8.97 18.37
N GLY A 240 18.18 -8.41 18.26
CA GLY A 240 19.08 -8.28 19.39
C GLY A 240 19.68 -9.60 19.91
N ALA A 241 19.68 -10.67 19.08
CA ALA A 241 20.35 -11.94 19.45
C ALA A 241 21.85 -11.75 19.72
N ASP A 242 22.48 -10.83 19.00
CA ASP A 242 23.91 -10.51 19.14
C ASP A 242 24.23 -9.59 20.33
N ILE A 243 23.19 -9.01 20.92
CA ILE A 243 23.31 -8.14 22.09
C ILE A 243 22.94 -8.96 23.33
N ASP A 244 23.90 -9.65 23.92
CA ASP A 244 23.67 -10.24 25.23
C ASP A 244 23.50 -9.12 26.27
N PRO A 245 22.29 -8.97 26.84
CA PRO A 245 22.04 -7.92 27.83
C PRO A 245 22.77 -8.10 29.15
N GLY A 246 23.56 -9.16 29.29
CA GLY A 246 24.13 -9.57 30.56
C GLY A 246 23.06 -10.14 31.51
N PRO A 247 23.47 -10.92 32.51
CA PRO A 247 22.54 -11.48 33.49
C PRO A 247 21.93 -10.37 34.35
N VAL A 248 20.61 -10.25 34.34
CA VAL A 248 19.85 -9.44 35.30
C VAL A 248 19.18 -10.41 36.27
N PRO A 249 19.49 -10.35 37.57
CA PRO A 249 18.89 -11.24 38.56
C PRO A 249 17.36 -11.21 38.50
N GLY A 250 16.74 -12.38 38.42
CA GLY A 250 15.28 -12.52 38.38
C GLY A 250 14.61 -12.33 37.03
N MET A 251 15.37 -11.96 35.99
CA MET A 251 14.81 -11.80 34.63
C MET A 251 15.29 -12.89 33.67
N GLY A 252 14.38 -13.56 33.02
CA GLY A 252 14.65 -14.47 31.89
C GLY A 252 15.10 -13.72 30.62
N PRO A 253 15.67 -14.41 29.61
CA PRO A 253 16.13 -13.77 28.38
C PRO A 253 15.01 -13.03 27.63
N ALA A 254 13.79 -13.53 27.67
CA ALA A 254 12.62 -12.90 27.03
C ALA A 254 12.23 -11.60 27.74
N GLU A 255 12.24 -11.60 29.08
CA GLU A 255 11.91 -10.43 29.90
C GLU A 255 12.96 -9.33 29.73
N ARG A 256 14.23 -9.70 29.66
CA ARG A 256 15.33 -8.75 29.41
C ARG A 256 15.20 -8.08 28.04
N ARG A 257 14.81 -8.84 27.00
CA ARG A 257 14.53 -8.27 25.67
C ARG A 257 13.32 -7.33 25.68
N ALA A 258 12.23 -7.74 26.34
CA ALA A 258 11.04 -6.92 26.48
C ALA A 258 11.33 -5.61 27.22
N ALA A 259 12.11 -5.65 28.32
CA ALA A 259 12.54 -4.46 29.07
C ALA A 259 13.35 -3.46 28.21
N ARG A 260 14.01 -3.93 27.16
CA ARG A 260 14.73 -3.09 26.18
C ARG A 260 13.86 -2.66 24.99
N GLY A 261 12.57 -2.96 25.01
CA GLY A 261 11.66 -2.64 23.94
C GLY A 261 11.86 -3.44 22.65
N MET A 262 12.61 -4.57 22.72
CA MET A 262 12.78 -5.46 21.57
C MET A 262 11.49 -6.23 21.27
N PRO A 263 11.14 -6.43 19.98
CA PRO A 263 9.95 -7.19 19.63
C PRO A 263 10.08 -8.68 19.98
N VAL A 264 8.94 -9.33 20.16
CA VAL A 264 8.89 -10.79 20.37
C VAL A 264 9.46 -11.50 19.14
N PRO A 265 10.38 -12.48 19.31
CA PRO A 265 10.94 -13.22 18.18
C PRO A 265 9.88 -14.00 17.40
N GLY A 266 10.10 -14.13 16.10
CA GLY A 266 9.22 -14.90 15.20
C GLY A 266 8.04 -14.10 14.69
N ILE A 267 6.95 -14.79 14.36
CA ILE A 267 5.80 -14.25 13.64
C ILE A 267 4.61 -14.03 14.56
N GLY A 268 3.95 -12.90 14.41
CA GLY A 268 2.66 -12.57 15.03
C GLY A 268 1.71 -11.96 14.03
N ALA A 269 0.51 -11.61 14.48
CA ALA A 269 -0.53 -11.03 13.65
C ALA A 269 -1.38 -10.02 14.40
N ASP A 270 -1.92 -9.05 13.70
CA ASP A 270 -3.03 -8.25 14.18
C ASP A 270 -4.28 -9.13 14.41
N LEU A 271 -5.02 -8.86 15.47
CA LEU A 271 -6.32 -9.46 15.74
C LEU A 271 -7.34 -8.38 16.09
N SER A 272 -7.77 -7.60 15.12
CA SER A 272 -8.65 -6.44 15.31
C SER A 272 -10.15 -6.79 15.46
N GLY A 273 -10.52 -8.06 15.49
CA GLY A 273 -11.93 -8.50 15.44
C GLY A 273 -12.58 -8.36 14.05
N GLY A 274 -11.85 -7.84 13.06
CA GLY A 274 -12.28 -7.77 11.67
C GLY A 274 -11.94 -9.04 10.86
N PRO A 275 -12.63 -9.29 9.72
CA PRO A 275 -12.43 -10.53 8.96
C PRO A 275 -11.03 -10.64 8.33
N ALA A 276 -10.38 -9.55 7.97
CA ALA A 276 -9.09 -9.60 7.30
C ALA A 276 -7.94 -10.03 8.24
N SER A 277 -7.78 -9.35 9.38
CA SER A 277 -6.77 -9.71 10.38
C SER A 277 -7.05 -11.08 10.99
N GLY A 278 -8.31 -11.38 11.30
CA GLY A 278 -8.72 -12.69 11.80
C GLY A 278 -8.41 -13.83 10.82
N THR A 279 -8.60 -13.62 9.50
CA THR A 279 -8.23 -14.61 8.50
C THR A 279 -6.73 -14.89 8.50
N LEU A 280 -5.89 -13.85 8.51
CA LEU A 280 -4.44 -14.04 8.53
C LEU A 280 -3.96 -14.73 9.81
N ALA A 281 -4.49 -14.33 10.98
CA ALA A 281 -4.16 -14.95 12.25
C ALA A 281 -4.56 -16.44 12.27
N LEU A 282 -5.77 -16.78 11.81
CA LEU A 282 -6.24 -18.17 11.76
C LEU A 282 -5.48 -19.01 10.73
N LEU A 283 -5.17 -18.47 9.55
CA LEU A 283 -4.34 -19.17 8.56
C LEU A 283 -2.93 -19.42 9.11
N ALA A 284 -2.31 -18.40 9.71
CA ALA A 284 -0.96 -18.53 10.28
C ALA A 284 -0.92 -19.53 11.44
N ALA A 285 -1.96 -19.58 12.26
CA ALA A 285 -2.08 -20.53 13.37
C ALA A 285 -2.49 -21.94 12.95
N GLY A 286 -3.22 -22.08 11.83
CA GLY A 286 -3.94 -23.30 11.45
C GLY A 286 -3.39 -24.07 10.27
N LEU A 287 -2.41 -23.55 9.51
CA LEU A 287 -1.89 -24.26 8.34
C LEU A 287 -1.23 -25.57 8.76
N PRO A 288 -1.72 -26.74 8.24
CA PRO A 288 -1.16 -28.04 8.59
C PRO A 288 0.31 -28.14 8.17
N GLY A 289 1.14 -28.78 9.00
CA GLY A 289 2.52 -29.09 8.67
C GLY A 289 3.46 -27.89 8.63
N MET A 290 3.06 -26.73 9.10
CA MET A 290 3.91 -25.56 9.19
C MET A 290 4.61 -25.50 10.56
N PRO A 291 5.92 -25.81 10.64
CA PRO A 291 6.70 -25.57 11.85
C PRO A 291 6.86 -24.07 12.06
N GLY A 292 6.73 -23.59 13.27
CA GLY A 292 7.11 -22.23 13.62
C GLY A 292 6.03 -21.15 13.42
N THR A 293 4.78 -21.53 13.25
CA THR A 293 3.66 -20.60 13.48
C THR A 293 3.61 -20.08 14.91
N VAL A 294 4.71 -20.11 15.64
CA VAL A 294 4.64 -20.51 17.00
C VAL A 294 5.66 -19.76 17.78
N LEU A 295 5.24 -19.14 18.87
CA LEU A 295 6.09 -18.39 19.80
C LEU A 295 7.03 -19.25 20.65
N GLY A 296 6.99 -20.53 20.52
CA GLY A 296 7.85 -21.41 21.26
C GLY A 296 8.92 -22.05 20.37
N HIS A 297 9.90 -22.68 20.95
CA HIS A 297 10.96 -23.37 20.27
C HIS A 297 10.76 -24.87 20.41
N GLY A 298 9.92 -25.45 19.56
CA GLY A 298 9.94 -26.89 19.33
C GLY A 298 9.48 -27.80 20.45
N THR A 299 8.88 -27.27 21.51
CA THR A 299 8.38 -28.09 22.63
C THR A 299 6.86 -28.24 22.65
N GLY A 300 6.19 -28.02 21.54
CA GLY A 300 4.75 -28.26 21.33
C GLY A 300 3.77 -27.59 22.30
N ALA A 301 4.06 -27.52 23.57
CA ALA A 301 3.17 -27.01 24.61
C ALA A 301 3.18 -25.49 24.80
N GLY A 302 4.19 -24.79 24.26
CA GLY A 302 4.33 -23.33 24.40
C GLY A 302 4.15 -22.54 23.12
N GLU A 303 3.84 -23.22 22.06
CA GLU A 303 3.89 -22.68 20.72
C GLU A 303 2.56 -22.07 20.30
N ARG A 304 2.44 -20.75 20.36
CA ARG A 304 1.25 -20.00 19.95
C ARG A 304 1.63 -18.81 19.11
N LEU A 305 0.81 -18.53 18.11
CA LEU A 305 0.94 -17.29 17.32
C LEU A 305 0.57 -16.09 18.19
N LEU A 306 1.45 -15.11 18.33
CA LEU A 306 1.11 -13.85 18.98
C LEU A 306 0.03 -13.13 18.18
N ALA A 307 -1.10 -12.85 18.83
CA ALA A 307 -2.22 -12.12 18.28
C ALA A 307 -2.44 -10.82 19.05
N VAL A 308 -2.27 -9.68 18.38
CA VAL A 308 -2.33 -8.36 19.03
C VAL A 308 -3.62 -7.64 18.68
N THR A 309 -4.37 -7.24 19.70
CA THR A 309 -5.56 -6.39 19.60
C THR A 309 -5.25 -5.03 20.19
N PHE A 310 -5.55 -3.97 19.46
CA PHE A 310 -5.45 -2.61 19.97
C PHE A 310 -6.80 -2.13 20.51
N ASN A 311 -6.81 -1.74 21.79
CA ASN A 311 -7.97 -1.14 22.46
C ASN A 311 -7.77 0.37 22.59
N ASP A 312 -8.62 1.11 21.90
CA ASP A 312 -8.60 2.57 21.86
C ASP A 312 -9.47 3.11 23.01
N LEU A 313 -8.84 3.37 24.14
CA LEU A 313 -9.54 3.86 25.33
C LEU A 313 -10.04 5.30 25.17
N ALA A 314 -9.39 6.11 24.35
CA ALA A 314 -9.73 7.51 24.17
C ALA A 314 -11.00 7.71 23.33
N VAL A 315 -11.38 6.72 22.49
CA VAL A 315 -12.50 6.86 21.56
C VAL A 315 -13.72 6.05 21.99
N GLY A 316 -13.51 4.88 22.59
CA GLY A 316 -14.59 3.93 22.93
C GLY A 316 -15.27 3.31 21.70
N GLY A 317 -16.41 2.64 21.90
CA GLY A 317 -17.25 2.09 20.83
C GLY A 317 -16.66 0.89 20.09
N ARG A 318 -15.64 0.25 20.67
CA ARG A 318 -14.97 -0.92 20.09
C ARG A 318 -15.29 -2.23 20.78
N GLU A 319 -16.24 -2.22 21.71
CA GLU A 319 -16.58 -3.37 22.56
C GLU A 319 -16.90 -4.61 21.71
N GLY A 320 -17.71 -4.45 20.66
CA GLY A 320 -18.04 -5.55 19.75
C GLY A 320 -16.86 -6.04 18.91
N GLU A 321 -15.84 -5.22 18.64
CA GLU A 321 -14.60 -5.65 17.98
C GLU A 321 -13.71 -6.40 18.96
N LEU A 322 -13.59 -5.92 20.19
CA LEU A 322 -12.82 -6.57 21.26
C LEU A 322 -13.45 -7.93 21.63
N GLU A 323 -14.77 -8.01 21.73
CA GLU A 323 -15.48 -9.26 21.94
C GLU A 323 -15.20 -10.28 20.82
N ARG A 324 -15.28 -9.85 19.55
CA ARG A 324 -14.97 -10.72 18.42
C ARG A 324 -13.49 -11.16 18.41
N ALA A 325 -12.58 -10.26 18.76
CA ALA A 325 -11.16 -10.61 18.90
C ALA A 325 -10.95 -11.62 20.04
N GLY A 326 -11.62 -11.44 21.19
CA GLY A 326 -11.61 -12.38 22.30
C GLY A 326 -12.17 -13.76 21.90
N ASN A 327 -13.27 -13.80 21.15
CA ASN A 327 -13.84 -15.03 20.64
C ASN A 327 -12.90 -15.77 19.67
N LEU A 328 -12.19 -15.05 18.80
CA LEU A 328 -11.15 -15.62 17.94
C LEU A 328 -9.96 -16.14 18.76
N ALA A 329 -9.58 -15.41 19.79
CA ALA A 329 -8.47 -15.73 20.67
C ALA A 329 -8.72 -16.97 21.56
N ALA A 330 -9.95 -17.47 21.63
CA ALA A 330 -10.25 -18.76 22.23
C ALA A 330 -9.60 -19.95 21.50
N ASN A 331 -9.10 -19.73 20.27
CA ASN A 331 -8.29 -20.72 19.56
C ASN A 331 -7.00 -21.00 20.35
N PRO A 332 -6.75 -22.27 20.74
CA PRO A 332 -5.61 -22.62 21.60
C PRO A 332 -4.23 -22.36 20.97
N ARG A 333 -4.19 -22.15 19.66
CA ARG A 333 -2.95 -21.81 18.92
C ARG A 333 -2.64 -20.31 18.90
N LEU A 334 -3.51 -19.47 19.48
CA LEU A 334 -3.28 -18.04 19.59
C LEU A 334 -2.86 -17.67 21.02
N HIS A 335 -1.88 -16.79 21.12
CA HIS A 335 -1.54 -16.06 22.34
C HIS A 335 -2.01 -14.62 22.18
N HIS A 336 -3.08 -14.27 22.87
CA HIS A 336 -3.73 -12.98 22.71
C HIS A 336 -3.18 -11.94 23.68
N VAL A 337 -2.81 -10.80 23.12
CA VAL A 337 -2.37 -9.61 23.87
C VAL A 337 -3.25 -8.44 23.47
N VAL A 338 -3.80 -7.74 24.44
CA VAL A 338 -4.56 -6.51 24.24
C VAL A 338 -3.67 -5.33 24.63
N VAL A 339 -3.41 -4.45 23.68
CA VAL A 339 -2.68 -3.20 23.87
C VAL A 339 -3.68 -2.08 24.05
N ALA A 340 -3.65 -1.40 25.19
CA ALA A 340 -4.48 -0.23 25.44
C ALA A 340 -3.71 1.04 25.05
N GLY A 341 -4.36 1.95 24.36
CA GLY A 341 -3.83 3.27 24.02
C GLY A 341 -4.79 4.37 24.44
N GLY A 342 -4.24 5.40 25.07
CA GLY A 342 -4.94 6.62 25.45
C GLY A 342 -4.83 7.74 24.40
N GLU A 343 -4.84 8.98 24.87
CA GLU A 343 -4.76 10.18 24.02
C GLU A 343 -3.46 10.25 23.21
N GLU A 344 -2.37 9.70 23.73
CA GLU A 344 -1.06 9.62 23.08
C GLU A 344 -1.06 8.78 21.77
N THR A 345 -2.13 8.04 21.54
CA THR A 345 -2.29 7.20 20.34
C THR A 345 -3.34 7.73 19.36
N LEU A 346 -3.95 8.86 19.69
CA LEU A 346 -4.93 9.50 18.79
C LEU A 346 -4.25 9.97 17.49
N PRO A 347 -5.01 10.11 16.40
CA PRO A 347 -4.52 10.84 15.23
C PRO A 347 -4.00 12.22 15.62
N TYR A 348 -2.92 12.64 15.00
CA TYR A 348 -2.20 13.90 15.26
C TYR A 348 -1.45 13.99 16.61
N ALA A 349 -1.46 12.95 17.44
CA ALA A 349 -0.72 12.96 18.72
C ALA A 349 0.80 13.07 18.53
N ASP A 350 1.30 12.58 17.40
CA ASP A 350 2.71 12.67 17.02
C ASP A 350 2.80 13.00 15.53
N LEU A 351 3.31 14.18 15.23
CA LEU A 351 3.53 14.67 13.88
C LEU A 351 5.00 14.58 13.45
N ASP A 352 5.91 14.21 14.37
CA ASP A 352 7.33 13.96 14.11
C ASP A 352 7.56 12.55 13.53
N GLY A 353 6.58 12.06 12.81
CA GLY A 353 6.59 10.72 12.21
C GLY A 353 7.76 10.47 11.28
N PRO A 354 7.92 9.25 10.77
CA PRO A 354 9.02 8.92 9.87
C PRO A 354 8.95 9.78 8.61
N LEU A 355 10.13 10.19 8.11
CA LEU A 355 10.24 10.81 6.79
C LEU A 355 9.72 9.85 5.73
N THR A 356 8.94 10.36 4.78
CA THR A 356 8.37 9.57 3.72
C THR A 356 8.46 10.28 2.37
N ASP A 357 8.74 9.51 1.33
CA ASP A 357 8.71 9.98 -0.06
C ASP A 357 7.27 10.17 -0.57
N GLU A 358 6.29 9.52 0.08
CA GLU A 358 4.91 9.48 -0.36
C GLU A 358 3.98 9.79 0.82
N PRO A 359 3.81 11.07 1.18
CA PRO A 359 2.98 11.46 2.32
C PRO A 359 1.52 11.05 2.12
N GLY A 360 0.94 10.47 3.16
CA GLY A 360 -0.43 9.97 3.16
C GLY A 360 -1.08 9.99 4.54
N ALA A 361 -2.29 9.45 4.62
CA ALA A 361 -3.09 9.48 5.85
C ALA A 361 -2.46 8.70 7.01
N SER A 362 -1.59 7.74 6.73
CA SER A 362 -0.92 6.95 7.77
C SER A 362 0.06 7.76 8.63
N LEU A 363 0.56 8.90 8.12
CA LEU A 363 1.43 9.79 8.89
C LEU A 363 0.75 10.28 10.17
N VAL A 364 -0.50 10.72 10.06
CA VAL A 364 -1.24 11.26 11.23
C VAL A 364 -1.66 10.18 12.22
N THR A 365 -1.52 8.91 11.88
CA THR A 365 -1.83 7.75 12.75
C THR A 365 -0.58 6.96 13.15
N ALA A 366 0.62 7.48 12.90
CA ALA A 366 1.89 6.79 13.16
C ALA A 366 2.06 6.45 14.65
N ALA A 367 1.69 7.33 15.57
CA ALA A 367 1.72 7.08 17.02
C ALA A 367 0.93 5.83 17.41
N ARG A 368 -0.28 5.68 16.90
CA ARG A 368 -1.13 4.49 17.10
C ARG A 368 -0.48 3.22 16.58
N HIS A 369 0.14 3.28 15.40
CA HIS A 369 0.80 2.11 14.81
C HIS A 369 2.03 1.70 15.63
N ARG A 370 2.82 2.66 16.10
CA ARG A 370 3.94 2.39 17.01
C ARG A 370 3.47 1.75 18.32
N ALA A 371 2.44 2.28 18.95
CA ALA A 371 1.88 1.71 20.18
C ALA A 371 1.38 0.29 19.98
N ARG A 372 0.63 0.03 18.91
CA ARG A 372 0.14 -1.30 18.55
C ARG A 372 1.28 -2.30 18.35
N LEU A 373 2.30 -1.91 17.58
CA LEU A 373 3.44 -2.77 17.25
C LEU A 373 4.43 -2.92 18.41
N ALA A 374 4.35 -2.08 19.45
CA ALA A 374 5.21 -2.18 20.62
C ALA A 374 5.16 -3.57 21.28
N SER A 375 3.99 -4.22 21.27
CA SER A 375 3.79 -5.59 21.75
C SER A 375 3.77 -6.62 20.63
N GLY A 376 4.18 -6.25 19.41
CA GLY A 376 4.19 -7.12 18.24
C GLY A 376 5.43 -7.98 18.13
N SER A 377 5.44 -8.83 17.11
CA SER A 377 6.55 -9.73 16.81
C SER A 377 7.55 -9.11 15.84
N ALA A 378 8.72 -9.72 15.74
CA ALA A 378 9.77 -9.36 14.78
C ALA A 378 9.27 -9.39 13.33
N ASP A 379 8.39 -10.32 13.02
CA ASP A 379 7.61 -10.40 11.79
C ASP A 379 6.13 -10.34 12.16
N HIS A 380 5.37 -9.40 11.59
CA HIS A 380 4.01 -9.14 12.03
C HIS A 380 3.04 -9.02 10.86
N PHE A 381 2.02 -9.88 10.84
CA PHE A 381 0.96 -9.84 9.83
C PHE A 381 -0.06 -8.76 10.12
N THR A 382 -0.44 -8.02 9.08
CA THR A 382 -1.55 -7.07 9.12
C THR A 382 -2.57 -7.35 8.01
N GLY A 383 -3.85 -7.15 8.32
CA GLY A 383 -4.93 -7.21 7.33
C GLY A 383 -4.99 -6.04 6.35
N TYR A 384 -3.93 -5.23 6.28
CA TYR A 384 -3.84 -4.05 5.42
C TYR A 384 -4.03 -4.42 3.94
N GLY A 385 -4.76 -3.59 3.19
CA GLY A 385 -5.04 -3.82 1.77
C GLY A 385 -6.26 -4.70 1.47
N ALA A 386 -6.73 -5.52 2.41
CA ALA A 386 -7.84 -6.45 2.18
C ALA A 386 -9.11 -5.79 1.64
N ARG A 387 -9.46 -4.62 2.15
CA ARG A 387 -10.63 -3.86 1.70
C ARG A 387 -10.50 -3.45 0.23
N GLN A 388 -9.32 -2.99 -0.17
CA GLN A 388 -9.07 -2.49 -1.53
C GLN A 388 -9.06 -3.59 -2.57
N VAL A 389 -8.65 -4.80 -2.20
CA VAL A 389 -8.57 -5.93 -3.16
C VAL A 389 -9.83 -6.79 -3.19
N LEU A 390 -10.56 -6.91 -2.07
CA LEU A 390 -11.74 -7.79 -1.96
C LEU A 390 -13.08 -7.04 -2.09
N ASP A 391 -13.21 -5.83 -1.55
CA ASP A 391 -14.44 -5.04 -1.71
C ASP A 391 -14.47 -4.38 -3.10
N ALA A 392 -15.66 -4.18 -3.63
CA ALA A 392 -15.83 -3.43 -4.86
C ALA A 392 -15.83 -1.92 -4.60
N HIS A 393 -15.05 -1.17 -5.39
CA HIS A 393 -15.22 0.27 -5.46
C HIS A 393 -16.64 0.57 -5.99
N PRO A 394 -17.38 1.58 -5.46
CA PRO A 394 -18.75 1.88 -5.91
C PRO A 394 -18.89 2.10 -7.42
N ALA A 395 -17.88 2.67 -8.08
CA ALA A 395 -17.88 2.87 -9.53
C ALA A 395 -18.02 1.56 -10.34
N ARG A 396 -17.77 0.36 -9.74
CA ARG A 396 -18.00 -0.94 -10.41
C ARG A 396 -19.47 -1.22 -10.71
N LEU A 397 -20.40 -0.50 -10.09
CA LEU A 397 -21.82 -0.53 -10.51
C LEU A 397 -22.00 -0.05 -11.96
N ALA A 398 -21.15 0.89 -12.42
CA ALA A 398 -21.14 1.30 -13.82
C ALA A 398 -20.60 0.18 -14.74
N ASP A 399 -19.57 -0.56 -14.30
CA ASP A 399 -19.02 -1.69 -15.06
C ASP A 399 -20.06 -2.80 -15.25
N LEU A 400 -20.86 -3.10 -14.21
CA LEU A 400 -21.98 -4.05 -14.32
C LEU A 400 -23.05 -3.61 -15.30
N LEU A 401 -23.30 -2.30 -15.42
CA LEU A 401 -24.22 -1.77 -16.44
C LEU A 401 -23.64 -1.90 -17.84
N MET A 402 -22.34 -1.67 -18.03
CA MET A 402 -21.64 -1.90 -19.29
C MET A 402 -21.74 -3.38 -19.73
N ASP A 403 -21.61 -4.31 -18.77
CA ASP A 403 -21.76 -5.76 -18.99
C ASP A 403 -23.23 -6.24 -19.11
N ARG A 404 -24.20 -5.34 -19.06
CA ARG A 404 -25.64 -5.67 -19.06
C ARG A 404 -26.08 -6.55 -17.88
N LYS A 405 -25.31 -6.64 -16.80
CA LYS A 405 -25.56 -7.47 -15.61
C LYS A 405 -26.41 -6.73 -14.56
N ARG A 406 -27.52 -6.11 -14.96
CA ARG A 406 -28.35 -5.22 -14.12
C ARG A 406 -28.90 -5.89 -12.86
N ARG A 407 -29.20 -7.20 -12.91
CA ARG A 407 -29.73 -7.95 -11.76
C ARG A 407 -28.83 -7.88 -10.52
N HIS A 408 -27.52 -7.74 -10.70
CA HIS A 408 -26.54 -7.69 -9.61
C HIS A 408 -26.47 -6.33 -8.91
N LEU A 409 -27.15 -5.29 -9.43
CA LEU A 409 -27.24 -3.99 -8.77
C LEU A 409 -28.31 -3.95 -7.67
N VAL A 410 -29.29 -4.85 -7.70
CA VAL A 410 -30.47 -4.77 -6.82
C VAL A 410 -30.06 -4.81 -5.34
N ARG A 411 -29.27 -5.80 -4.92
CA ARG A 411 -28.86 -5.95 -3.52
C ARG A 411 -27.96 -4.81 -3.02
N PRO A 412 -26.88 -4.39 -3.72
CA PRO A 412 -26.05 -3.26 -3.30
C PRO A 412 -26.84 -1.96 -3.17
N VAL A 413 -27.72 -1.69 -4.10
CA VAL A 413 -28.55 -0.48 -4.11
C VAL A 413 -29.60 -0.52 -2.99
N ALA A 414 -30.24 -1.68 -2.75
CA ALA A 414 -31.16 -1.87 -1.64
C ALA A 414 -30.48 -1.69 -0.28
N ALA A 415 -29.24 -2.18 -0.12
CA ALA A 415 -28.47 -1.99 1.10
C ALA A 415 -28.18 -0.52 1.38
N LEU A 416 -27.82 0.25 0.35
CA LEU A 416 -27.62 1.71 0.48
C LEU A 416 -28.94 2.42 0.82
N ALA A 417 -30.06 2.03 0.21
CA ALA A 417 -31.37 2.60 0.51
C ALA A 417 -31.79 2.34 1.96
N LYS A 418 -31.52 1.12 2.46
CA LYS A 418 -31.79 0.77 3.86
C LYS A 418 -30.94 1.59 4.84
N ALA A 419 -29.70 1.86 4.49
CA ALA A 419 -28.80 2.64 5.33
C ALA A 419 -29.18 4.14 5.43
N ASP A 420 -29.78 4.69 4.37
CA ASP A 420 -30.19 6.11 4.29
C ASP A 420 -31.64 6.36 4.70
N GLY A 421 -32.49 5.30 4.65
CA GLY A 421 -33.93 5.41 4.92
C GLY A 421 -34.73 6.11 3.80
N SER A 422 -34.11 6.51 2.69
CA SER A 422 -34.75 7.24 1.60
C SER A 422 -35.11 6.35 0.41
N VAL A 423 -36.37 6.43 -0.02
CA VAL A 423 -36.90 5.69 -1.20
C VAL A 423 -36.32 6.17 -2.54
N MET A 424 -35.71 7.35 -2.57
CA MET A 424 -35.12 7.91 -3.79
C MET A 424 -33.68 7.42 -4.08
N VAL A 425 -33.03 6.78 -3.09
CA VAL A 425 -31.64 6.30 -3.22
C VAL A 425 -31.44 5.38 -4.42
N PRO A 426 -32.30 4.36 -4.66
CA PRO A 426 -32.12 3.47 -5.81
C PRO A 426 -32.10 4.20 -7.15
N ALA A 427 -33.00 5.15 -7.36
CA ALA A 427 -33.08 5.93 -8.59
C ALA A 427 -31.83 6.81 -8.78
N ARG A 428 -31.36 7.46 -7.71
CA ARG A 428 -30.16 8.32 -7.72
C ARG A 428 -28.89 7.51 -8.03
N VAL A 429 -28.68 6.39 -7.35
CA VAL A 429 -27.50 5.52 -7.55
C VAL A 429 -27.51 4.91 -8.95
N TYR A 430 -28.68 4.41 -9.42
CA TYR A 430 -28.80 3.87 -10.78
C TYR A 430 -28.54 4.94 -11.84
N SER A 431 -29.09 6.13 -11.69
CA SER A 431 -28.87 7.25 -12.61
C SER A 431 -27.40 7.66 -12.67
N ALA A 432 -26.73 7.76 -11.50
CA ALA A 432 -25.31 8.10 -11.41
C ALA A 432 -24.44 7.00 -12.07
N ALA A 433 -24.68 5.73 -11.76
CA ALA A 433 -23.95 4.60 -12.37
C ALA A 433 -24.16 4.54 -13.90
N ARG A 434 -25.40 4.80 -14.38
CA ARG A 434 -25.70 4.86 -15.80
C ARG A 434 -25.04 6.05 -16.49
N ARG A 435 -24.95 7.19 -15.84
CA ARG A 435 -24.22 8.35 -16.35
C ARG A 435 -22.74 8.01 -16.48
N LEU A 436 -22.12 7.50 -15.42
CA LEU A 436 -20.72 7.11 -15.40
C LEU A 436 -20.39 6.08 -16.50
N SER A 437 -21.25 5.07 -16.71
CA SER A 437 -21.06 4.04 -17.75
C SER A 437 -21.07 4.58 -19.19
N ARG A 438 -21.54 5.81 -19.40
CA ARG A 438 -21.64 6.48 -20.70
C ARG A 438 -20.69 7.66 -20.85
N THR A 439 -20.13 8.15 -19.76
CA THR A 439 -19.21 9.30 -19.78
C THR A 439 -17.82 8.83 -20.17
N PRO A 440 -17.21 9.34 -21.26
CA PRO A 440 -15.82 9.07 -21.57
C PRO A 440 -14.89 9.54 -20.46
N TYR A 441 -13.73 8.90 -20.33
CA TYR A 441 -12.72 9.25 -19.31
C TYR A 441 -12.28 10.72 -19.41
N ARG A 442 -11.98 11.17 -20.64
CA ARG A 442 -11.59 12.56 -20.92
C ARG A 442 -12.61 13.57 -20.39
N THR A 443 -13.89 13.35 -20.70
CA THR A 443 -14.96 14.22 -20.19
C THR A 443 -15.06 14.17 -18.66
N GLY A 444 -14.76 13.04 -18.05
CA GLY A 444 -14.69 12.94 -16.59
C GLY A 444 -13.59 13.80 -15.97
N LEU A 445 -12.44 13.93 -16.63
CA LEU A 445 -11.35 14.81 -16.22
C LEU A 445 -11.65 16.29 -16.46
N GLU A 446 -12.28 16.61 -17.60
CA GLU A 446 -12.74 17.97 -17.92
C GLU A 446 -13.72 18.47 -16.84
N VAL A 447 -14.70 17.64 -16.47
CA VAL A 447 -15.65 17.97 -15.38
C VAL A 447 -14.93 18.17 -14.04
N LEU A 448 -13.87 17.40 -13.75
CA LEU A 448 -13.06 17.64 -12.55
C LEU A 448 -12.34 18.99 -12.62
N ALA A 449 -11.70 19.31 -13.76
CA ALA A 449 -11.00 20.57 -13.95
C ALA A 449 -11.96 21.77 -13.76
N ASP A 450 -13.16 21.73 -14.36
CA ASP A 450 -14.19 22.76 -14.20
C ASP A 450 -14.61 22.90 -12.71
N ARG A 451 -14.80 21.75 -12.00
CA ARG A 451 -15.16 21.79 -10.58
C ARG A 451 -14.08 22.42 -9.71
N LEU A 452 -12.79 22.19 -10.03
CA LEU A 452 -11.67 22.81 -9.33
C LEU A 452 -11.64 24.32 -9.56
N MET A 453 -11.79 24.75 -10.81
CA MET A 453 -11.79 26.18 -11.18
C MET A 453 -12.99 26.93 -10.60
N ASP A 454 -14.18 26.33 -10.60
CA ASP A 454 -15.40 26.91 -10.03
C ASP A 454 -15.47 26.76 -8.51
N ARG A 455 -14.46 26.16 -7.87
CA ARG A 455 -14.41 25.86 -6.41
C ARG A 455 -15.66 25.11 -5.91
N ARG A 456 -16.18 24.17 -6.72
CA ARG A 456 -17.34 23.33 -6.35
C ARG A 456 -16.91 22.09 -5.62
N PHE A 457 -16.69 22.19 -4.31
CA PHE A 457 -16.17 21.12 -3.47
C PHE A 457 -17.24 20.43 -2.61
N ASP A 458 -18.48 20.94 -2.63
CA ASP A 458 -19.56 20.40 -1.82
C ASP A 458 -19.93 18.98 -2.27
N GLU A 459 -19.90 18.06 -1.31
CA GLU A 459 -20.35 16.69 -1.50
C GLU A 459 -21.56 16.43 -0.59
N PRO A 460 -22.55 15.65 -1.08
CA PRO A 460 -23.66 15.23 -0.22
C PRO A 460 -23.12 14.44 0.97
N GLY A 461 -23.58 14.77 2.16
CA GLY A 461 -23.20 14.07 3.39
C GLY A 461 -23.72 12.62 3.44
N GLY A 462 -23.18 11.84 4.38
CA GLY A 462 -23.62 10.48 4.68
C GLY A 462 -23.11 9.41 3.71
N ALA A 463 -23.45 8.14 3.98
CA ALA A 463 -22.97 6.99 3.22
C ALA A 463 -23.43 6.98 1.75
N VAL A 464 -24.66 7.44 1.50
CA VAL A 464 -25.20 7.54 0.14
C VAL A 464 -24.51 8.66 -0.62
N GLY A 465 -24.30 9.81 0.01
CA GLY A 465 -23.53 10.91 -0.57
C GLY A 465 -22.13 10.48 -1.01
N ALA A 466 -21.40 9.81 -0.12
CA ALA A 466 -20.08 9.26 -0.42
C ALA A 466 -20.12 8.24 -1.58
N SER A 467 -21.15 7.38 -1.63
CA SER A 467 -21.33 6.42 -2.73
C SER A 467 -21.63 7.10 -4.05
N LEU A 468 -22.46 8.14 -4.06
CA LEU A 468 -22.77 8.93 -5.25
C LEU A 468 -21.54 9.71 -5.75
N ALA A 469 -20.78 10.31 -4.84
CA ALA A 469 -19.51 10.97 -5.13
C ALA A 469 -18.47 10.03 -5.74
N ALA A 470 -18.46 8.76 -5.31
CA ALA A 470 -17.59 7.73 -5.89
C ALA A 470 -18.02 7.24 -7.28
N LEU A 471 -19.27 7.52 -7.71
CA LEU A 471 -19.80 7.19 -9.05
C LEU A 471 -19.40 8.25 -10.08
N THR A 472 -18.14 8.61 -10.11
CA THR A 472 -17.49 9.54 -11.05
C THR A 472 -16.13 9.00 -11.46
N TRP A 473 -15.61 9.45 -12.62
CA TRP A 473 -14.24 9.12 -13.03
C TRP A 473 -13.20 9.70 -12.09
N ALA A 474 -13.43 10.93 -11.65
CA ALA A 474 -12.55 11.67 -10.78
C ALA A 474 -13.36 12.66 -9.93
N ARG A 475 -12.80 13.04 -8.78
CA ARG A 475 -13.42 14.03 -7.88
C ARG A 475 -12.34 14.86 -7.20
N PRO A 476 -12.66 16.09 -6.76
CA PRO A 476 -11.78 16.85 -5.89
C PRO A 476 -11.50 16.08 -4.59
N GLY A 477 -10.28 16.19 -4.11
CA GLY A 477 -9.93 15.76 -2.75
C GLY A 477 -10.45 16.75 -1.70
N PRO A 478 -10.53 16.34 -0.44
CA PRO A 478 -11.03 17.22 0.63
C PRO A 478 -10.15 18.47 0.84
N ALA A 479 -8.84 18.38 0.59
CA ALA A 479 -7.91 19.51 0.73
C ALA A 479 -7.94 20.50 -0.46
N ALA A 480 -8.64 20.19 -1.54
CA ALA A 480 -8.76 21.08 -2.71
C ALA A 480 -9.25 22.49 -2.34
N ARG A 481 -10.12 22.61 -1.34
CA ARG A 481 -10.67 23.88 -0.84
C ARG A 481 -9.66 24.79 -0.16
N TRP A 482 -8.51 24.24 0.26
CA TRP A 482 -7.44 24.98 0.92
C TRP A 482 -6.45 25.59 -0.07
N LEU A 483 -6.50 25.15 -1.32
CA LEU A 483 -5.58 25.59 -2.37
C LEU A 483 -5.92 27.01 -2.86
N THR A 484 -4.88 27.71 -3.27
CA THR A 484 -4.99 29.00 -3.97
C THR A 484 -5.62 28.81 -5.34
N GLY A 485 -6.11 29.89 -5.96
CA GLY A 485 -6.63 29.87 -7.33
C GLY A 485 -5.57 29.46 -8.35
N GLU A 486 -4.32 29.87 -8.16
CA GLU A 486 -3.19 29.53 -9.03
C GLU A 486 -2.86 28.04 -8.96
N ALA A 487 -2.79 27.47 -7.75
CA ALA A 487 -2.57 26.04 -7.56
C ALA A 487 -3.69 25.19 -8.18
N LEU A 488 -4.96 25.61 -8.07
CA LEU A 488 -6.09 24.93 -8.71
C LEU A 488 -6.02 25.03 -10.24
N ALA A 489 -5.61 26.16 -10.78
CA ALA A 489 -5.42 26.35 -12.22
C ALA A 489 -4.30 25.43 -12.76
N GLU A 490 -3.17 25.34 -12.05
CA GLU A 490 -2.06 24.45 -12.40
C GLU A 490 -2.53 22.98 -12.44
N VAL A 491 -3.27 22.52 -11.43
CA VAL A 491 -3.83 21.17 -11.43
C VAL A 491 -4.80 20.94 -12.58
N SER A 492 -5.60 21.95 -12.94
CA SER A 492 -6.53 21.86 -14.06
C SER A 492 -5.79 21.72 -15.40
N VAL A 493 -4.67 22.44 -15.59
CA VAL A 493 -3.78 22.29 -16.76
C VAL A 493 -3.15 20.89 -16.80
N ARG A 494 -2.67 20.38 -15.66
CA ARG A 494 -2.13 19.02 -15.56
C ARG A 494 -3.16 17.96 -15.93
N LEU A 495 -4.40 18.09 -15.51
CA LEU A 495 -5.51 17.19 -15.88
C LEU A 495 -5.75 17.16 -17.39
N GLN A 496 -5.73 18.32 -18.04
CA GLN A 496 -5.89 18.43 -19.51
C GLN A 496 -4.72 17.80 -20.26
N GLY A 497 -3.48 18.03 -19.79
CA GLY A 497 -2.26 17.41 -20.33
C GLY A 497 -2.21 15.89 -20.12
N GLY A 498 -2.75 15.39 -19.02
CA GLY A 498 -2.82 13.97 -18.67
C GLY A 498 -3.69 13.14 -19.61
N THR A 499 -4.65 13.76 -20.28
CA THR A 499 -5.50 13.07 -21.28
C THR A 499 -4.72 12.58 -22.51
N SER A 500 -3.62 13.21 -22.84
CA SER A 500 -2.78 12.87 -23.99
C SER A 500 -1.70 11.82 -23.66
N ARG A 501 -1.31 11.70 -22.39
CA ARG A 501 -0.21 10.82 -21.92
C ARG A 501 -0.68 9.51 -21.30
N SER A 502 -1.87 9.50 -20.70
CA SER A 502 -2.40 8.26 -20.14
C SER A 502 -2.79 7.34 -21.29
N GLY A 503 -2.16 6.16 -21.37
CA GLY A 503 -2.49 5.06 -22.28
C GLY A 503 -3.88 4.45 -21.99
N VAL A 504 -4.84 5.30 -21.64
CA VAL A 504 -6.25 5.00 -21.40
C VAL A 504 -6.90 4.86 -22.76
N GLY A 505 -6.78 3.66 -23.35
CA GLY A 505 -7.45 3.32 -24.60
C GLY A 505 -8.97 3.39 -24.49
N PRO A 506 -9.67 3.50 -25.64
CA PRO A 506 -11.12 3.41 -25.67
C PRO A 506 -11.54 2.04 -25.11
N GLY A 507 -12.21 2.03 -23.97
CA GLY A 507 -12.71 0.81 -23.34
C GLY A 507 -12.30 0.60 -21.90
N GLN A 508 -11.58 1.52 -21.30
CA GLN A 508 -11.28 1.44 -19.87
C GLN A 508 -12.56 1.52 -19.05
N ARG A 509 -12.68 0.63 -18.09
CA ARG A 509 -13.86 0.50 -17.22
C ARG A 509 -13.70 1.43 -16.03
N PRO A 510 -14.67 2.31 -15.72
CA PRO A 510 -14.53 3.29 -14.66
C PRO A 510 -14.34 2.66 -13.28
N GLY A 511 -15.01 1.54 -13.00
CA GLY A 511 -14.87 0.84 -11.74
C GLY A 511 -13.51 0.19 -11.56
N ASP A 512 -12.97 -0.42 -12.61
CA ASP A 512 -11.63 -1.01 -12.57
C ASP A 512 -10.55 0.07 -12.43
N TYR A 513 -10.66 1.17 -13.15
CA TYR A 513 -9.76 2.32 -13.06
C TYR A 513 -9.73 2.89 -11.63
N ARG A 514 -10.91 3.20 -11.07
CA ARG A 514 -11.04 3.76 -9.72
C ARG A 514 -10.54 2.80 -8.65
N ALA A 515 -10.81 1.51 -8.78
CA ALA A 515 -10.33 0.51 -7.84
C ALA A 515 -8.80 0.40 -7.85
N ARG A 516 -8.16 0.44 -9.04
CA ARG A 516 -6.69 0.43 -9.16
C ARG A 516 -6.07 1.69 -8.57
N ALA A 517 -6.63 2.87 -8.84
CA ALA A 517 -6.16 4.12 -8.27
C ALA A 517 -6.27 4.12 -6.73
N ALA A 518 -7.40 3.67 -6.18
CA ALA A 518 -7.61 3.56 -4.74
C ALA A 518 -6.64 2.55 -4.09
N LEU A 519 -6.36 1.42 -4.76
CA LEU A 519 -5.38 0.44 -4.28
C LEU A 519 -3.97 1.05 -4.26
N ALA A 520 -3.54 1.68 -5.33
CA ALA A 520 -2.20 2.28 -5.43
C ALA A 520 -2.01 3.38 -4.37
N ARG A 521 -3.00 4.22 -4.17
CA ARG A 521 -2.98 5.25 -3.11
C ARG A 521 -2.87 4.64 -1.71
N HIS A 522 -3.66 3.62 -1.43
CA HIS A 522 -3.64 2.94 -0.14
C HIS A 522 -2.33 2.17 0.07
N ALA A 523 -1.81 1.52 -0.97
CA ALA A 523 -0.58 0.75 -0.89
C ALA A 523 0.66 1.63 -0.64
N ALA A 524 0.69 2.86 -1.16
CA ALA A 524 1.75 3.82 -0.88
C ALA A 524 1.86 4.13 0.62
N ASP A 525 0.75 4.23 1.33
CA ASP A 525 0.71 4.45 2.78
C ASP A 525 1.37 3.30 3.60
N LEU A 526 1.48 2.09 3.04
CA LEU A 526 2.12 0.96 3.74
C LEU A 526 3.58 1.27 4.09
N ARG A 527 4.29 2.04 3.27
CA ARG A 527 5.69 2.41 3.55
C ARG A 527 5.86 3.18 4.85
N VAL A 528 4.93 4.08 5.16
CA VAL A 528 4.92 4.81 6.45
C VAL A 528 4.78 3.83 7.62
N LEU A 529 3.90 2.83 7.47
CA LEU A 529 3.70 1.81 8.49
C LEU A 529 4.92 0.89 8.64
N GLU A 530 5.57 0.52 7.53
CA GLU A 530 6.80 -0.27 7.53
C GLU A 530 7.95 0.50 8.20
N GLN A 531 8.11 1.79 7.92
CA GLN A 531 9.12 2.62 8.56
C GLN A 531 8.89 2.72 10.07
N ALA A 532 7.63 2.90 10.51
CA ALA A 532 7.30 2.89 11.93
C ALA A 532 7.62 1.54 12.62
N ALA A 533 7.50 0.42 11.90
CA ALA A 533 7.87 -0.91 12.38
C ALA A 533 9.41 -1.10 12.40
N GLU A 534 10.12 -0.62 11.40
CA GLU A 534 11.58 -0.74 11.27
C GLU A 534 12.35 -0.09 12.42
N ILE A 535 11.84 1.01 12.98
CA ILE A 535 12.43 1.66 14.18
C ILE A 535 12.60 0.67 15.33
N ARG A 536 11.74 -0.36 15.39
CA ARG A 536 11.77 -1.43 16.41
C ARG A 536 12.30 -2.75 15.87
N PHE A 537 13.05 -2.76 14.78
CA PHE A 537 13.56 -3.97 14.12
C PHE A 537 12.47 -4.95 13.69
N GLN A 538 11.24 -4.46 13.49
CA GLN A 538 10.10 -5.27 13.05
C GLN A 538 9.95 -5.22 11.53
N ARG A 539 9.35 -6.28 10.98
CA ARG A 539 8.90 -6.34 9.58
C ARG A 539 7.37 -6.48 9.56
N LEU A 540 6.74 -5.55 8.89
CA LEU A 540 5.29 -5.58 8.70
C LEU A 540 4.97 -6.32 7.39
N HIS A 541 4.08 -7.30 7.47
CA HIS A 541 3.66 -8.10 6.32
C HIS A 541 2.19 -7.87 6.01
N ALA A 542 1.90 -7.46 4.77
CA ALA A 542 0.56 -7.23 4.25
C ALA A 542 0.23 -8.18 3.08
N PRO A 543 -0.07 -9.47 3.32
CA PRO A 543 -0.25 -10.49 2.29
C PRO A 543 -1.31 -10.14 1.24
N PHE A 544 -2.31 -9.32 1.59
CA PHE A 544 -3.32 -8.86 0.64
C PHE A 544 -2.77 -7.95 -0.47
N LEU A 545 -1.56 -7.43 -0.32
CA LEU A 545 -0.87 -6.62 -1.33
C LEU A 545 0.13 -7.43 -2.17
N ASP A 546 0.34 -8.71 -1.86
CA ASP A 546 1.19 -9.59 -2.67
C ASP A 546 0.64 -9.73 -4.09
N ASN A 547 1.53 -9.73 -5.08
CA ASN A 547 1.15 -9.77 -6.49
C ASN A 547 0.19 -10.91 -6.85
N GLN A 548 0.39 -12.11 -6.31
CA GLN A 548 -0.48 -13.26 -6.54
C GLN A 548 -1.88 -13.03 -5.98
N VAL A 549 -1.97 -12.51 -4.75
CA VAL A 549 -3.25 -12.22 -4.09
C VAL A 549 -4.00 -11.12 -4.84
N VAL A 550 -3.30 -10.05 -5.24
CA VAL A 550 -3.90 -8.96 -6.04
C VAL A 550 -4.43 -9.49 -7.37
N ARG A 551 -3.68 -10.38 -8.06
CA ARG A 551 -4.14 -11.02 -9.31
C ARG A 551 -5.37 -11.88 -9.10
N ALA A 552 -5.34 -12.76 -8.11
CA ALA A 552 -6.48 -13.63 -7.78
C ALA A 552 -7.73 -12.80 -7.44
N CYS A 553 -7.58 -11.75 -6.63
CA CYS A 553 -8.68 -10.84 -6.29
C CYS A 553 -9.20 -10.06 -7.51
N ARG A 554 -8.34 -9.66 -8.45
CA ARG A 554 -8.76 -9.02 -9.71
C ARG A 554 -9.57 -9.95 -10.61
N ALA A 555 -9.31 -11.25 -10.56
CA ALA A 555 -10.05 -12.27 -11.31
C ALA A 555 -11.43 -12.58 -10.73
N LEU A 556 -11.74 -12.17 -9.49
CA LEU A 556 -13.06 -12.35 -8.90
C LEU A 556 -14.15 -11.64 -9.72
N PRO A 557 -15.28 -12.31 -9.98
CA PRO A 557 -16.40 -11.70 -10.68
C PRO A 557 -16.92 -10.45 -9.98
N GLU A 558 -17.14 -9.38 -10.74
CA GLU A 558 -17.68 -8.12 -10.20
C GLU A 558 -19.03 -8.32 -9.47
N ALA A 559 -19.85 -9.21 -10.00
CA ALA A 559 -21.14 -9.55 -9.42
C ALA A 559 -21.05 -10.10 -7.98
N LEU A 560 -19.92 -10.75 -7.64
CA LEU A 560 -19.64 -11.24 -6.29
C LEU A 560 -19.14 -10.08 -5.41
N ARG A 561 -18.19 -9.28 -5.90
CA ARG A 561 -17.50 -8.24 -5.14
C ARG A 561 -18.40 -7.07 -4.72
N VAL A 562 -19.41 -6.73 -5.54
CA VAL A 562 -20.34 -5.62 -5.23
C VAL A 562 -21.36 -5.97 -4.16
N GLN A 563 -21.49 -7.24 -3.75
CA GLN A 563 -22.47 -7.64 -2.76
C GLN A 563 -22.12 -7.08 -1.36
N PRO A 564 -23.12 -6.64 -0.59
CA PRO A 564 -22.89 -6.28 0.81
C PRO A 564 -22.25 -7.44 1.59
N GLY A 565 -21.18 -7.16 2.32
CA GLY A 565 -20.46 -8.19 3.08
C GLY A 565 -19.60 -9.15 2.23
N ALA A 566 -19.37 -8.86 0.95
CA ALA A 566 -18.60 -9.70 0.03
C ALA A 566 -17.25 -10.14 0.59
N ARG A 567 -16.48 -9.20 1.17
CA ARG A 567 -15.17 -9.51 1.79
C ARG A 567 -15.28 -10.59 2.86
N ALA A 568 -16.23 -10.47 3.79
CA ALA A 568 -16.41 -11.46 4.83
C ALA A 568 -16.87 -12.82 4.27
N ALA A 569 -17.76 -12.83 3.27
CA ALA A 569 -18.19 -14.04 2.60
C ALA A 569 -17.02 -14.75 1.88
N ILE A 570 -16.24 -14.03 1.09
CA ILE A 570 -15.07 -14.57 0.38
C ILE A 570 -14.05 -15.13 1.38
N LEU A 571 -13.71 -14.37 2.42
CA LEU A 571 -12.73 -14.82 3.41
C LEU A 571 -13.22 -16.01 4.24
N ARG A 572 -14.52 -16.13 4.47
CA ARG A 572 -15.11 -17.33 5.09
C ARG A 572 -14.87 -18.56 4.21
N THR A 573 -15.16 -18.47 2.93
CA THR A 573 -14.90 -19.57 1.98
C THR A 573 -13.40 -19.90 1.90
N VAL A 574 -12.52 -18.89 1.91
CA VAL A 574 -11.07 -19.08 1.97
C VAL A 574 -10.66 -19.90 3.21
N LEU A 575 -11.15 -19.52 4.39
CA LEU A 575 -10.85 -20.22 5.64
C LEU A 575 -11.38 -21.67 5.64
N GLN A 576 -12.63 -21.86 5.22
CA GLN A 576 -13.22 -23.20 5.11
C GLN A 576 -12.42 -24.09 4.16
N GLY A 577 -12.06 -23.58 2.98
CA GLY A 577 -11.23 -24.30 2.02
C GLY A 577 -9.78 -24.54 2.48
N ALA A 578 -9.29 -23.77 3.44
CA ALA A 578 -8.00 -23.97 4.10
C ALA A 578 -8.08 -24.88 5.35
N GLY A 579 -9.23 -25.49 5.63
CA GLY A 579 -9.42 -26.40 6.76
C GLY A 579 -9.79 -25.76 8.09
N VAL A 580 -10.12 -24.45 8.10
CA VAL A 580 -10.61 -23.73 9.28
C VAL A 580 -12.14 -23.68 9.22
N ALA A 581 -12.80 -24.72 9.74
CA ALA A 581 -14.26 -24.88 9.66
C ALA A 581 -15.01 -24.07 10.73
N ASP A 582 -14.49 -24.03 11.95
CA ASP A 582 -15.18 -23.46 13.11
C ASP A 582 -14.80 -21.99 13.29
N LEU A 583 -15.64 -21.11 12.75
CA LEU A 583 -15.51 -19.68 12.96
C LEU A 583 -16.41 -19.23 14.12
N PRO A 584 -15.90 -18.40 15.05
CA PRO A 584 -16.68 -18.00 16.21
C PRO A 584 -17.88 -17.13 15.84
N PRO A 585 -18.89 -17.05 16.72
CA PRO A 585 -20.06 -16.20 16.53
C PRO A 585 -19.65 -14.74 16.25
N GLY A 586 -20.37 -14.09 15.34
CA GLY A 586 -20.10 -12.71 14.98
C GLY A 586 -18.91 -12.48 14.05
N TRP A 587 -18.16 -13.52 13.67
CA TRP A 587 -17.07 -13.38 12.69
C TRP A 587 -17.59 -12.78 11.37
N GLY A 588 -16.87 -11.79 10.86
CA GLY A 588 -17.25 -11.10 9.62
C GLY A 588 -18.34 -10.03 9.79
N ALA A 589 -18.85 -9.80 10.99
CA ALA A 589 -19.76 -8.70 11.24
C ALA A 589 -19.08 -7.34 10.93
N PRO A 590 -19.84 -6.35 10.44
CA PRO A 590 -19.28 -5.04 10.13
C PRO A 590 -18.73 -4.38 11.39
N SER A 591 -17.63 -3.64 11.22
CA SER A 591 -17.08 -2.78 12.27
C SER A 591 -17.92 -1.51 12.38
N HIS A 592 -18.26 -1.13 13.59
CA HIS A 592 -18.91 0.13 13.91
C HIS A 592 -17.94 1.20 14.40
N ALA A 593 -16.65 0.84 14.61
CA ALA A 593 -15.63 1.79 15.02
C ALA A 593 -15.39 2.83 13.90
N SER A 594 -15.64 4.07 14.24
CA SER A 594 -15.53 5.16 13.29
C SER A 594 -14.13 5.79 13.36
N ALA A 595 -13.33 5.60 12.31
CA ALA A 595 -12.08 6.34 12.16
C ALA A 595 -12.30 7.87 12.19
N ALA A 596 -13.48 8.33 11.77
CA ALA A 596 -13.85 9.74 11.82
C ALA A 596 -14.05 10.24 13.26
N VAL A 597 -14.49 9.40 14.19
CA VAL A 597 -14.58 9.79 15.62
C VAL A 597 -13.18 9.94 16.19
N ALA A 598 -12.30 8.96 15.96
CA ALA A 598 -10.91 9.04 16.39
C ALA A 598 -10.20 10.28 15.83
N ALA A 599 -10.37 10.56 14.53
CA ALA A 599 -9.78 11.73 13.89
C ALA A 599 -10.29 13.05 14.49
N ARG A 600 -11.59 13.17 14.76
CA ARG A 600 -12.16 14.38 15.42
C ARG A 600 -11.68 14.54 16.85
N THR A 601 -11.58 13.46 17.62
CA THR A 601 -11.07 13.50 18.99
C THR A 601 -9.59 13.91 18.99
N GLY A 602 -8.77 13.29 18.14
CA GLY A 602 -7.36 13.62 18.00
C GLY A 602 -7.13 15.05 17.53
N LEU A 603 -7.95 15.53 16.57
CA LEU A 603 -7.88 16.90 16.11
C LEU A 603 -8.18 17.92 17.23
N ARG A 604 -9.14 17.63 18.10
CA ARG A 604 -9.44 18.50 19.26
C ARG A 604 -8.29 18.54 20.27
N VAL A 605 -7.71 17.38 20.56
CA VAL A 605 -6.56 17.27 21.49
C VAL A 605 -5.32 17.96 20.91
N ALA A 606 -5.06 17.81 19.62
CA ALA A 606 -3.89 18.38 18.95
C ALA A 606 -4.12 19.81 18.39
N ALA A 607 -5.27 20.45 18.66
CA ALA A 607 -5.67 21.69 18.00
C ALA A 607 -4.62 22.80 18.13
N ASP A 608 -4.06 23.02 19.33
CA ASP A 608 -3.09 24.08 19.58
C ASP A 608 -1.77 23.80 18.83
N SER A 609 -1.29 22.56 18.86
CA SER A 609 -0.08 22.14 18.14
C SER A 609 -0.25 22.29 16.63
N LEU A 610 -1.41 21.89 16.10
CA LEU A 610 -1.74 22.08 14.68
C LEU A 610 -1.86 23.56 14.30
N MET A 611 -2.48 24.37 15.15
CA MET A 611 -2.57 25.81 14.91
C MET A 611 -1.20 26.48 14.90
N ALA A 612 -0.27 26.05 15.76
CA ALA A 612 1.11 26.52 15.75
C ALA A 612 1.83 26.11 14.45
N LEU A 613 1.70 24.84 14.05
CA LEU A 613 2.27 24.32 12.80
C LEU A 613 1.78 25.09 11.56
N PHE A 614 0.49 25.47 11.54
CA PHE A 614 -0.11 26.25 10.46
C PHE A 614 -0.04 27.77 10.69
N GLY A 615 0.80 28.25 11.60
CA GLY A 615 1.11 29.67 11.79
C GLY A 615 1.76 30.27 10.54
N THR A 616 2.85 29.66 10.08
CA THR A 616 3.60 30.00 8.87
C THR A 616 3.88 28.73 8.05
N PRO A 617 2.85 28.15 7.40
CA PRO A 617 3.05 26.88 6.71
C PRO A 617 3.85 27.07 5.42
N LEU A 618 4.91 26.28 5.20
CA LEU A 618 5.77 26.31 4.02
C LEU A 618 4.98 26.24 2.70
N LEU A 619 3.90 25.47 2.66
CA LEU A 619 3.03 25.38 1.49
C LEU A 619 2.26 26.69 1.20
N ALA A 620 2.04 27.55 2.20
CA ALA A 620 1.44 28.87 1.96
C ALA A 620 2.50 29.88 1.49
N GLU A 621 3.73 29.79 2.00
CA GLU A 621 4.85 30.59 1.50
C GLU A 621 5.14 30.27 0.04
N ALA A 622 5.01 29.00 -0.34
CA ALA A 622 5.11 28.52 -1.72
C ALA A 622 3.88 28.87 -2.60
N GLY A 623 2.87 29.58 -2.07
CA GLY A 623 1.67 29.95 -2.83
C GLY A 623 0.68 28.83 -3.10
N LEU A 624 0.84 27.65 -2.50
CA LEU A 624 -0.03 26.49 -2.76
C LEU A 624 -1.33 26.54 -1.96
N VAL A 625 -1.28 26.90 -0.68
CA VAL A 625 -2.44 26.86 0.21
C VAL A 625 -2.75 28.24 0.83
N GLU A 626 -4.03 28.46 1.10
CA GLU A 626 -4.50 29.65 1.79
C GLU A 626 -4.46 29.42 3.32
N ALA A 627 -3.38 29.81 4.01
CA ALA A 627 -3.19 29.58 5.44
C ALA A 627 -4.39 30.04 6.32
N ARG A 628 -5.07 31.12 5.93
CA ARG A 628 -6.27 31.60 6.64
C ARG A 628 -7.42 30.62 6.57
N VAL A 629 -7.64 30.00 5.40
CA VAL A 629 -8.70 28.99 5.18
C VAL A 629 -8.41 27.74 5.99
N VAL A 630 -7.16 27.25 5.98
CA VAL A 630 -6.73 26.08 6.76
C VAL A 630 -6.94 26.34 8.26
N ARG A 631 -6.46 27.47 8.79
CA ARG A 631 -6.63 27.81 10.21
C ARG A 631 -8.10 27.96 10.63
N LYS A 632 -8.94 28.53 9.76
CA LYS A 632 -10.39 28.62 10.01
C LYS A 632 -11.01 27.22 10.09
N ALA A 633 -10.67 26.34 9.15
CA ALA A 633 -11.16 24.95 9.13
C ALA A 633 -10.73 24.16 10.37
N LEU A 634 -9.47 24.32 10.81
CA LEU A 634 -8.94 23.66 12.02
C LEU A 634 -9.69 24.14 13.28
N ARG A 635 -9.95 25.44 13.44
CA ARG A 635 -10.73 25.96 14.58
C ARG A 635 -12.15 25.42 14.60
N ALA A 636 -12.86 25.50 13.47
CA ALA A 636 -14.21 24.98 13.35
C ALA A 636 -14.28 23.49 13.69
N ALA A 637 -13.31 22.71 13.23
CA ALA A 637 -13.23 21.27 13.52
C ALA A 637 -12.89 20.98 15.00
N ALA A 638 -12.03 21.81 15.65
CA ALA A 638 -11.75 21.72 17.08
C ALA A 638 -12.98 22.05 17.93
N GLU A 639 -13.83 22.98 17.48
CA GLU A 639 -15.10 23.35 18.11
C GLU A 639 -16.21 22.30 17.86
N GLY A 640 -15.95 21.30 17.03
CA GLY A 640 -16.87 20.18 16.76
C GLY A 640 -17.73 20.34 15.52
N GLU A 641 -17.49 21.38 14.74
CA GLU A 641 -18.11 21.48 13.41
C GLU A 641 -17.61 20.34 12.52
N PRO A 642 -18.46 19.79 11.63
CA PRO A 642 -17.99 18.80 10.68
C PRO A 642 -16.90 19.42 9.81
N LEU A 643 -15.74 18.77 9.75
CA LEU A 643 -14.73 19.12 8.74
C LEU A 643 -15.41 19.08 7.37
N PRO A 644 -15.32 20.15 6.64
CA PRO A 644 -15.95 20.22 5.34
C PRO A 644 -15.39 19.19 4.39
#